data_b2f64d1702edfc3f36e9303895e062cf
#
_entry.id   b2f64d1702edfc3f36e9303895e062cf
#
_cell.length_a   1.000
_cell.length_b   1.000
_cell.length_c   1.000
_cell.angle_alpha   90.00
_cell.angle_beta   90.00
_cell.angle_gamma   90.00
#
_symmetry.space_group_name_H-M   'P 1'
#
loop_
_entity.id
_entity.type
_entity.pdbx_description
1 polymer ?
#
loop_
_entity_poly.entity_id
_entity_poly.type
_entity_poly.pdbx_seq_one_letter_code
_entity_poly.pdbx_strand_id
1 'polypeptide(L)'
;EESIRTSSVCLSFWNGSDRMKGHNQFRRFVQAHHTWKVGGKPTVYPISTSFNYGDPTPCNEYTCLTTDYAIAMVKRYEQFKLVPEVFWLDAGWYNHSADVANHKNWANTVGNWTVDSIRFPEGLRPIADEVHRVGSKFMVWFEPERVMKGSAWALQHPQWMLDARGKAKQEDWTKDGEHDSYLFNLGNPEACRWMSKYIGDFLEENGIDYYRQDFNIEPEGFWAANDEPGRQGICEIRYIEGLYSFWEYLLNRFPGLLVDNCASGGRRIDLESISRSAPMWRTDYSYGEPIGYQCHTYGLNLYLPLHGTGTVSADKFTFRSSLGTSIIYNWKITEAGQSIYDMRDRQAEFKELRPYFYEDYYPLSGINNITSENIWLAYQLYRPSDDSGYIVAFRRKDNPDKSYTVNLSGLHPDHTYILTNKDTGEAIKKTGKELANGFTLTLDNPQSSLIIKYQSSTTAIQKLSVGKKTGVKLRAIGAELDPHFLSQNVTRNDGAKAEDWDRIVVKRVKEMGLQSLRVMVMPQWYEPKNDNPDASKIDWHNFTFNSVEMQSLYKVLDMAQEQKMEVTLVLWGAPPGHFLAEGNYGNWVVAPTNYEEWSENFSALVQHLLNNKKYTCVKEITPINEPDWSYIIKGKAAPTADYIEMCKVLDRRFKEDGIRNKVHFSLSDNSDGGTGTHKYLAACTKGLANVADVFNSHTYIFGYETPNSTILDWEKQNSQLASSVGKAHFIGEFGGNQCVGATRQKDIDLYERGVLMTRIAINLLNAGASGVSYWSLIDQYYGKDADYGAMQQLGLWKYVKKTYASEPYYNDIKSDYEVRPQYYACLLYTSPSPRD
;
A
#
# COMPACT_ATOMS: atom_id res chain seq x y z
N GLU A 1 24.10 -49.24 16.55
CA GLU A 1 22.63 -49.33 16.41
C GLU A 1 22.23 -48.53 15.16
N GLU A 2 21.39 -49.10 14.35
CA GLU A 2 20.84 -48.43 13.19
C GLU A 2 19.45 -47.90 13.55
N SER A 3 19.16 -46.66 13.17
CA SER A 3 17.82 -46.07 13.30
C SER A 3 17.26 -45.70 11.92
N ILE A 4 15.97 -45.87 11.74
CA ILE A 4 15.27 -45.41 10.57
C ILE A 4 14.13 -44.51 11.03
N ARG A 5 13.79 -43.53 10.18
CA ARG A 5 12.63 -42.69 10.39
C ARG A 5 11.44 -43.24 9.61
N THR A 6 10.32 -43.39 10.26
CA THR A 6 9.03 -43.73 9.64
C THR A 6 8.23 -42.47 9.30
N SER A 7 7.20 -42.61 8.48
CA SER A 7 6.22 -41.55 8.25
C SER A 7 5.53 -41.15 9.56
N SER A 8 5.33 -39.85 9.75
CA SER A 8 4.58 -39.33 10.89
C SER A 8 3.08 -39.21 10.58
N VAL A 9 2.24 -39.46 11.57
CA VAL A 9 0.78 -39.33 11.45
C VAL A 9 0.30 -38.28 12.47
N CYS A 10 -0.48 -37.33 12.02
CA CYS A 10 -1.11 -36.33 12.87
C CYS A 10 -2.55 -36.73 13.16
N LEU A 11 -2.92 -36.81 14.45
CA LEU A 11 -4.29 -37.05 14.90
C LEU A 11 -4.83 -35.79 15.59
N SER A 12 -5.99 -35.32 15.14
CA SER A 12 -6.67 -34.16 15.72
C SER A 12 -8.06 -34.59 16.21
N PHE A 13 -8.43 -34.15 17.41
CA PHE A 13 -9.72 -34.45 18.02
C PHE A 13 -10.49 -33.14 18.24
N TRP A 14 -11.81 -33.19 18.02
CA TRP A 14 -12.69 -32.08 18.33
C TRP A 14 -13.94 -32.57 19.06
N ASN A 15 -14.61 -31.67 19.76
CA ASN A 15 -15.84 -31.98 20.48
C ASN A 15 -17.07 -31.57 19.67
N GLY A 16 -18.04 -32.51 19.54
CA GLY A 16 -19.31 -32.31 18.84
C GLY A 16 -19.38 -33.00 17.48
N SER A 17 -20.50 -32.83 16.80
CA SER A 17 -20.82 -33.46 15.51
C SER A 17 -20.43 -32.59 14.29
N ASP A 18 -20.10 -31.33 14.52
CA ASP A 18 -19.73 -30.39 13.44
C ASP A 18 -18.32 -30.70 12.92
N ARG A 19 -18.24 -31.29 11.74
CA ARG A 19 -16.97 -31.60 11.08
C ARG A 19 -16.14 -30.34 10.77
N MET A 20 -16.82 -29.23 10.42
CA MET A 20 -16.09 -28.00 10.05
C MET A 20 -15.36 -27.39 11.24
N LYS A 21 -15.84 -27.60 12.46
CA LYS A 21 -15.11 -27.25 13.67
C LYS A 21 -13.77 -28.00 13.75
N GLY A 22 -13.77 -29.31 13.45
CA GLY A 22 -12.55 -30.12 13.38
C GLY A 22 -11.62 -29.67 12.26
N HIS A 23 -12.15 -29.42 11.06
CA HIS A 23 -11.35 -28.91 9.93
C HIS A 23 -10.71 -27.56 10.23
N ASN A 24 -11.46 -26.59 10.76
CA ASN A 24 -10.91 -25.28 11.08
C ASN A 24 -9.90 -25.32 12.25
N GLN A 25 -10.11 -26.22 13.24
CA GLN A 25 -9.11 -26.48 14.28
C GLN A 25 -7.81 -27.01 13.65
N PHE A 26 -7.89 -27.94 12.73
CA PHE A 26 -6.72 -28.50 12.06
C PHE A 26 -6.03 -27.47 11.15
N ARG A 27 -6.78 -26.63 10.43
CA ARG A 27 -6.22 -25.51 9.66
C ARG A 27 -5.39 -24.58 10.51
N ARG A 28 -5.90 -24.17 11.68
CA ARG A 28 -5.16 -23.34 12.65
C ARG A 28 -3.92 -24.05 13.21
N PHE A 29 -4.01 -25.35 13.45
CA PHE A 29 -2.87 -26.18 13.87
C PHE A 29 -1.76 -26.19 12.80
N VAL A 30 -2.11 -26.42 11.54
CA VAL A 30 -1.15 -26.39 10.41
C VAL A 30 -0.45 -25.05 10.33
N GLN A 31 -1.20 -23.96 10.39
CA GLN A 31 -0.61 -22.60 10.33
C GLN A 31 0.30 -22.30 11.54
N ALA A 32 -0.06 -22.76 12.71
CA ALA A 32 0.71 -22.52 13.93
C ALA A 32 2.00 -23.33 14.00
N HIS A 33 2.00 -24.57 13.48
CA HIS A 33 3.03 -25.56 13.74
C HIS A 33 3.70 -26.16 12.51
N HIS A 34 3.07 -26.08 11.34
CA HIS A 34 3.55 -26.67 10.08
C HIS A 34 3.67 -25.63 8.95
N THR A 35 4.14 -24.44 9.29
CA THR A 35 4.38 -23.36 8.34
C THR A 35 5.75 -22.75 8.64
N TRP A 36 6.52 -22.49 7.61
CA TRP A 36 7.80 -21.77 7.76
C TRP A 36 7.54 -20.38 8.38
N LYS A 37 8.39 -20.02 9.34
CA LYS A 37 8.26 -18.76 10.09
C LYS A 37 9.49 -17.89 9.88
N VAL A 38 9.25 -16.63 9.50
CA VAL A 38 10.28 -15.61 9.43
C VAL A 38 10.17 -14.69 10.65
N GLY A 39 11.24 -14.58 11.44
CA GLY A 39 11.21 -13.79 12.66
C GLY A 39 10.14 -14.24 13.68
N GLY A 40 9.85 -15.56 13.72
CA GLY A 40 8.85 -16.15 14.61
C GLY A 40 7.38 -15.96 14.19
N LYS A 41 7.14 -15.28 13.07
CA LYS A 41 5.79 -15.09 12.50
C LYS A 41 5.56 -16.01 11.30
N PRO A 42 4.36 -16.56 11.11
CA PRO A 42 4.02 -17.30 9.91
C PRO A 42 4.28 -16.48 8.65
N THR A 43 4.88 -17.10 7.64
CA THR A 43 5.15 -16.43 6.35
C THR A 43 3.84 -16.16 5.62
N VAL A 44 3.65 -14.93 5.15
CA VAL A 44 2.57 -14.58 4.23
C VAL A 44 2.98 -15.02 2.83
N TYR A 45 2.13 -15.83 2.19
CA TYR A 45 2.41 -16.29 0.84
C TYR A 45 2.24 -15.16 -0.17
N PRO A 46 3.22 -14.99 -1.08
CA PRO A 46 3.30 -13.80 -1.90
C PRO A 46 2.38 -13.84 -3.13
N ILE A 47 2.14 -12.66 -3.68
CA ILE A 47 1.70 -12.45 -5.05
C ILE A 47 2.94 -12.48 -5.94
N SER A 48 2.95 -13.31 -6.97
CA SER A 48 4.08 -13.41 -7.88
C SER A 48 3.70 -13.31 -9.36
N THR A 49 4.70 -13.10 -10.22
CA THR A 49 4.58 -13.25 -11.68
C THR A 49 5.81 -13.94 -12.23
N SER A 50 5.63 -14.72 -13.28
CA SER A 50 6.72 -15.38 -13.96
C SER A 50 7.19 -14.56 -15.16
N PHE A 51 8.50 -14.41 -15.34
CA PHE A 51 9.08 -13.83 -16.55
C PHE A 51 8.74 -14.62 -17.81
N ASN A 52 8.45 -15.90 -17.68
CA ASN A 52 8.20 -16.81 -18.79
C ASN A 52 6.75 -16.78 -19.29
N TYR A 53 5.81 -16.30 -18.49
CA TYR A 53 4.37 -16.30 -18.81
C TYR A 53 3.72 -14.91 -18.91
N GLY A 54 4.35 -13.90 -18.36
CA GLY A 54 3.72 -12.59 -18.16
C GLY A 54 3.66 -11.70 -19.40
N ASP A 55 4.44 -12.00 -20.44
CA ASP A 55 4.49 -11.23 -21.71
C ASP A 55 4.93 -12.15 -22.85
N PRO A 56 4.54 -11.89 -24.10
CA PRO A 56 5.02 -12.68 -25.23
C PRO A 56 6.54 -12.56 -25.31
N THR A 57 7.23 -13.67 -25.08
CA THR A 57 8.65 -13.79 -25.36
C THR A 57 8.86 -13.93 -26.88
N PRO A 58 10.07 -13.68 -27.40
CA PRO A 58 10.39 -13.90 -28.83
C PRO A 58 10.17 -15.34 -29.30
N CYS A 59 10.05 -16.29 -28.36
CA CYS A 59 9.72 -17.68 -28.65
C CYS A 59 8.80 -18.26 -27.59
N ASN A 60 8.18 -19.39 -27.87
CA ASN A 60 7.23 -20.06 -26.96
C ASN A 60 7.91 -20.91 -25.87
N GLU A 61 9.25 -20.86 -25.77
CA GLU A 61 10.03 -21.70 -24.90
C GLU A 61 10.79 -20.85 -23.86
N TYR A 62 11.03 -21.44 -22.70
CA TYR A 62 11.78 -20.83 -21.59
C TYR A 62 13.18 -20.36 -21.97
N THR A 63 13.78 -20.93 -23.04
CA THR A 63 15.15 -20.69 -23.45
C THR A 63 15.36 -19.37 -24.20
N CYS A 64 14.34 -18.55 -24.43
CA CYS A 64 14.45 -17.26 -25.10
C CYS A 64 14.56 -16.06 -24.17
N LEU A 65 14.42 -16.24 -22.88
CA LEU A 65 14.53 -15.17 -21.91
C LEU A 65 15.96 -14.62 -21.84
N THR A 66 16.11 -13.30 -21.79
CA THR A 66 17.39 -12.59 -21.65
C THR A 66 17.33 -11.61 -20.50
N THR A 67 18.49 -11.12 -20.04
CA THR A 67 18.60 -10.07 -19.03
C THR A 67 17.78 -8.82 -19.42
N ASP A 68 17.94 -8.33 -20.67
CA ASP A 68 17.25 -7.13 -21.14
C ASP A 68 15.73 -7.29 -21.15
N TYR A 69 15.26 -8.47 -21.57
CA TYR A 69 13.83 -8.78 -21.55
C TYR A 69 13.27 -8.78 -20.12
N ALA A 70 13.96 -9.43 -19.18
CA ALA A 70 13.51 -9.50 -17.79
C ALA A 70 13.47 -8.10 -17.15
N ILE A 71 14.50 -7.30 -17.33
CA ILE A 71 14.56 -5.90 -16.87
C ILE A 71 13.44 -5.06 -17.50
N ALA A 72 13.21 -5.19 -18.81
CA ALA A 72 12.13 -4.49 -19.49
C ALA A 72 10.75 -4.89 -18.92
N MET A 73 10.56 -6.15 -18.58
CA MET A 73 9.32 -6.64 -17.97
C MET A 73 9.11 -6.05 -16.57
N VAL A 74 10.13 -6.00 -15.71
CA VAL A 74 10.04 -5.36 -14.39
C VAL A 74 9.62 -3.89 -14.53
N LYS A 75 10.28 -3.14 -15.41
CA LYS A 75 9.94 -1.73 -15.70
C LYS A 75 8.51 -1.58 -16.21
N ARG A 76 8.03 -2.52 -17.01
CA ARG A 76 6.65 -2.51 -17.52
C ARG A 76 5.63 -2.77 -16.41
N TYR A 77 5.87 -3.72 -15.53
CA TYR A 77 5.03 -3.94 -14.35
C TYR A 77 4.99 -2.71 -13.42
N GLU A 78 6.15 -2.05 -13.24
CA GLU A 78 6.22 -0.78 -12.52
C GLU A 78 5.40 0.30 -13.25
N GLN A 79 5.60 0.46 -14.55
CA GLN A 79 4.87 1.41 -15.39
C GLN A 79 3.35 1.26 -15.23
N PHE A 80 2.85 0.05 -15.24
CA PHE A 80 1.42 -0.24 -15.12
C PHE A 80 0.92 -0.35 -13.68
N LYS A 81 1.76 -0.11 -12.67
CA LYS A 81 1.42 -0.24 -11.24
C LYS A 81 0.88 -1.63 -10.87
N LEU A 82 1.47 -2.65 -11.45
CA LEU A 82 1.13 -4.06 -11.26
C LEU A 82 2.26 -4.84 -10.57
N VAL A 83 3.27 -4.15 -10.02
CA VAL A 83 4.42 -4.79 -9.38
C VAL A 83 3.94 -5.85 -8.37
N PRO A 84 4.31 -7.12 -8.58
CA PRO A 84 4.01 -8.19 -7.64
C PRO A 84 4.97 -8.15 -6.44
N GLU A 85 4.72 -9.00 -5.46
CA GLU A 85 5.66 -9.16 -4.34
C GLU A 85 6.88 -10.00 -4.73
N VAL A 86 6.76 -10.84 -5.76
CA VAL A 86 7.84 -11.69 -6.28
C VAL A 86 7.83 -11.72 -7.81
N PHE A 87 9.00 -11.52 -8.40
CA PHE A 87 9.27 -11.90 -9.80
C PHE A 87 9.97 -13.25 -9.85
N TRP A 88 9.52 -14.12 -10.71
CA TRP A 88 9.96 -15.50 -10.80
C TRP A 88 10.56 -15.82 -12.16
N LEU A 89 11.80 -16.33 -12.14
CA LEU A 89 12.48 -16.89 -13.31
C LEU A 89 12.32 -18.42 -13.29
N ASP A 90 11.61 -18.94 -14.29
CA ASP A 90 11.36 -20.37 -14.47
C ASP A 90 12.55 -21.07 -15.15
N ALA A 91 12.37 -22.30 -15.58
CA ALA A 91 13.36 -23.15 -16.24
C ALA A 91 14.11 -22.48 -17.42
N GLY A 92 15.15 -23.09 -17.89
CA GLY A 92 15.84 -22.74 -19.13
C GLY A 92 16.92 -21.66 -19.01
N TRP A 93 17.09 -20.99 -17.87
CA TRP A 93 18.15 -19.99 -17.65
C TRP A 93 19.58 -20.57 -17.70
N TYR A 94 19.72 -21.86 -17.53
CA TYR A 94 20.95 -22.65 -17.51
C TYR A 94 21.31 -23.28 -18.89
N ASN A 95 20.52 -23.08 -19.94
CA ASN A 95 20.82 -23.62 -21.25
C ASN A 95 21.90 -22.78 -21.92
N HIS A 96 22.97 -23.43 -22.38
CA HIS A 96 24.03 -22.79 -23.15
C HIS A 96 23.61 -22.56 -24.58
N SER A 97 23.80 -21.37 -25.08
CA SER A 97 23.31 -20.88 -26.37
C SER A 97 23.90 -21.57 -27.59
N ALA A 98 25.05 -22.26 -27.49
CA ALA A 98 25.54 -23.10 -28.58
C ALA A 98 24.55 -24.19 -28.95
N ASP A 99 23.70 -24.58 -28.02
CA ASP A 99 22.70 -25.63 -28.18
C ASP A 99 21.28 -25.09 -28.42
N VAL A 100 21.02 -23.78 -28.27
CA VAL A 100 19.68 -23.20 -28.38
C VAL A 100 19.04 -23.42 -29.74
N ALA A 101 19.81 -23.49 -30.82
CA ALA A 101 19.27 -23.80 -32.15
C ALA A 101 18.67 -25.19 -32.26
N ASN A 102 19.17 -26.13 -31.40
CA ASN A 102 18.78 -27.54 -31.40
C ASN A 102 18.01 -27.96 -30.14
N HIS A 103 18.13 -27.22 -29.06
CA HIS A 103 17.48 -27.53 -27.77
C HIS A 103 16.32 -26.57 -27.48
N LYS A 104 15.20 -26.80 -28.13
CA LYS A 104 13.95 -26.08 -27.88
C LYS A 104 13.31 -26.48 -26.56
N ASN A 105 13.83 -27.50 -25.90
CA ASN A 105 13.27 -28.05 -24.67
C ASN A 105 14.23 -27.82 -23.49
N TRP A 106 13.79 -27.03 -22.52
CA TRP A 106 14.53 -26.76 -21.29
C TRP A 106 14.94 -28.02 -20.52
N ALA A 107 14.12 -29.09 -20.62
CA ALA A 107 14.33 -30.35 -19.89
C ALA A 107 15.59 -31.10 -20.28
N ASN A 108 16.10 -30.93 -21.50
CA ASN A 108 17.25 -31.67 -22.02
C ASN A 108 18.58 -31.31 -21.39
N THR A 109 18.66 -30.17 -20.69
CA THR A 109 19.88 -29.65 -20.10
C THR A 109 19.82 -29.51 -18.56
N VAL A 110 18.80 -30.08 -17.95
CA VAL A 110 18.70 -30.17 -16.46
C VAL A 110 19.91 -30.92 -15.91
N GLY A 111 20.57 -30.34 -14.92
CA GLY A 111 21.84 -30.83 -14.37
C GLY A 111 23.08 -30.03 -14.83
N ASN A 112 22.91 -29.01 -15.66
CA ASN A 112 24.00 -28.10 -16.02
C ASN A 112 24.17 -26.92 -15.03
N TRP A 113 23.14 -26.44 -14.42
CA TRP A 113 23.03 -25.41 -13.37
C TRP A 113 24.06 -24.28 -13.40
N THR A 114 24.56 -23.93 -14.58
CA THR A 114 25.39 -22.76 -14.84
C THR A 114 24.62 -21.78 -15.70
N VAL A 115 24.69 -20.49 -15.38
CA VAL A 115 23.96 -19.45 -16.11
C VAL A 115 24.42 -19.41 -17.57
N ASP A 116 23.48 -19.32 -18.51
CA ASP A 116 23.79 -19.11 -19.94
C ASP A 116 24.42 -17.73 -20.15
N SER A 117 25.74 -17.72 -20.39
CA SER A 117 26.52 -16.49 -20.49
C SER A 117 26.24 -15.62 -21.73
N ILE A 118 25.49 -16.11 -22.73
CA ILE A 118 25.08 -15.30 -23.87
C ILE A 118 23.79 -14.54 -23.58
N ARG A 119 22.81 -15.21 -22.98
CA ARG A 119 21.53 -14.58 -22.59
C ARG A 119 21.63 -13.75 -21.32
N PHE A 120 22.53 -14.12 -20.42
CA PHE A 120 22.77 -13.49 -19.13
C PHE A 120 24.30 -13.27 -18.93
N PRO A 121 24.90 -12.32 -19.67
CA PRO A 121 26.37 -12.17 -19.70
C PRO A 121 26.99 -11.77 -18.35
N GLU A 122 26.20 -11.14 -17.48
CA GLU A 122 26.62 -10.73 -16.14
C GLU A 122 25.94 -11.58 -15.05
N GLY A 123 25.52 -12.81 -15.37
CA GLY A 123 24.75 -13.66 -14.47
C GLY A 123 23.32 -13.18 -14.28
N LEU A 124 22.67 -13.61 -13.20
CA LEU A 124 21.29 -13.21 -12.88
C LEU A 124 21.23 -11.97 -11.97
N ARG A 125 22.38 -11.48 -11.47
CA ARG A 125 22.45 -10.34 -10.54
C ARG A 125 21.80 -9.07 -11.11
N PRO A 126 21.98 -8.67 -12.37
CA PRO A 126 21.32 -7.48 -12.93
C PRO A 126 19.78 -7.56 -12.88
N ILE A 127 19.21 -8.76 -13.04
CA ILE A 127 17.77 -8.99 -12.91
C ILE A 127 17.35 -8.83 -11.45
N ALA A 128 18.10 -9.45 -10.50
CA ALA A 128 17.84 -9.33 -9.07
C ALA A 128 17.87 -7.87 -8.61
N ASP A 129 18.88 -7.10 -9.03
CA ASP A 129 19.03 -5.69 -8.67
C ASP A 129 17.84 -4.83 -9.18
N GLU A 130 17.36 -5.08 -10.39
CA GLU A 130 16.19 -4.39 -10.94
C GLU A 130 14.89 -4.78 -10.22
N VAL A 131 14.73 -6.07 -9.88
CA VAL A 131 13.59 -6.56 -9.07
C VAL A 131 13.61 -5.93 -7.68
N HIS A 132 14.78 -5.86 -7.05
CA HIS A 132 14.93 -5.21 -5.74
C HIS A 132 14.69 -3.70 -5.80
N ARG A 133 15.07 -3.03 -6.89
CA ARG A 133 14.81 -1.60 -7.09
C ARG A 133 13.34 -1.25 -6.98
N VAL A 134 12.45 -2.11 -7.47
CA VAL A 134 11.00 -1.91 -7.38
C VAL A 134 10.38 -2.43 -6.07
N GLY A 135 11.20 -2.94 -5.13
CA GLY A 135 10.77 -3.43 -3.83
C GLY A 135 10.20 -4.85 -3.82
N SER A 136 10.42 -5.61 -4.90
CA SER A 136 10.01 -7.01 -5.03
C SER A 136 11.14 -7.97 -4.63
N LYS A 137 10.80 -9.25 -4.49
CA LYS A 137 11.73 -10.36 -4.27
C LYS A 137 11.99 -11.12 -5.56
N PHE A 138 13.19 -11.64 -5.70
CA PHE A 138 13.59 -12.45 -6.86
C PHE A 138 13.59 -13.93 -6.52
N MET A 139 12.86 -14.74 -7.30
CA MET A 139 12.76 -16.18 -7.17
C MET A 139 13.29 -16.87 -8.42
N VAL A 140 14.05 -17.95 -8.26
CA VAL A 140 14.60 -18.72 -9.38
C VAL A 140 14.26 -20.19 -9.23
N TRP A 141 13.89 -20.81 -10.33
CA TRP A 141 13.53 -22.21 -10.47
C TRP A 141 14.75 -23.11 -10.62
N PHE A 142 14.69 -24.27 -9.95
CA PHE A 142 15.64 -25.38 -10.07
C PHE A 142 14.88 -26.71 -10.08
N GLU A 143 15.50 -27.72 -10.72
CA GLU A 143 15.11 -29.11 -10.60
C GLU A 143 16.37 -29.97 -10.31
N PRO A 144 17.02 -29.79 -9.13
CA PRO A 144 18.33 -30.34 -8.85
C PRO A 144 18.33 -31.85 -8.58
N GLU A 145 17.15 -32.43 -8.39
CA GLU A 145 16.98 -33.86 -8.14
C GLU A 145 17.06 -34.68 -9.43
N ARG A 146 16.57 -34.15 -10.55
CA ARG A 146 16.73 -34.79 -11.85
C ARG A 146 18.02 -34.30 -12.52
N VAL A 147 18.79 -35.24 -13.09
CA VAL A 147 20.05 -34.94 -13.76
C VAL A 147 20.09 -35.68 -15.08
N MET A 148 20.08 -34.96 -16.18
CA MET A 148 20.14 -35.54 -17.53
C MET A 148 21.49 -36.22 -17.78
N LYS A 149 21.47 -37.40 -18.40
CA LYS A 149 22.70 -38.09 -18.83
C LYS A 149 23.50 -37.20 -19.77
N GLY A 150 24.78 -37.08 -19.51
CA GLY A 150 25.67 -36.18 -20.25
C GLY A 150 25.70 -34.72 -19.77
N SER A 151 24.85 -34.34 -18.84
CA SER A 151 24.91 -33.00 -18.22
C SER A 151 26.17 -32.86 -17.33
N ALA A 152 26.50 -31.61 -16.98
CA ALA A 152 27.70 -31.29 -16.19
C ALA A 152 27.77 -32.07 -14.88
N TRP A 153 26.65 -32.10 -14.12
CA TRP A 153 26.62 -32.80 -12.83
C TRP A 153 26.75 -34.32 -12.98
N ALA A 154 26.15 -34.91 -14.03
CA ALA A 154 26.27 -36.35 -14.34
C ALA A 154 27.73 -36.75 -14.65
N LEU A 155 28.44 -35.90 -15.39
CA LEU A 155 29.83 -36.15 -15.78
C LEU A 155 30.83 -35.89 -14.63
N GLN A 156 30.58 -34.88 -13.81
CA GLN A 156 31.47 -34.49 -12.71
C GLN A 156 31.34 -35.41 -11.49
N HIS A 157 30.11 -35.92 -11.26
CA HIS A 157 29.75 -36.66 -10.04
C HIS A 157 28.99 -37.96 -10.35
N PRO A 158 29.50 -38.85 -11.23
CA PRO A 158 28.80 -40.08 -11.61
C PRO A 158 28.51 -41.00 -10.42
N GLN A 159 29.29 -40.92 -9.36
CA GLN A 159 29.12 -41.70 -8.12
C GLN A 159 27.92 -41.30 -7.29
N TRP A 160 27.33 -40.13 -7.57
CA TRP A 160 26.12 -39.63 -6.87
C TRP A 160 24.84 -39.81 -7.69
N MET A 161 24.94 -40.48 -8.84
CA MET A 161 23.80 -40.68 -9.75
C MET A 161 23.16 -42.05 -9.50
N LEU A 162 21.84 -42.05 -9.18
CA LEU A 162 21.03 -43.24 -9.15
C LEU A 162 20.44 -43.52 -10.54
N ASP A 163 20.75 -44.69 -11.09
CA ASP A 163 20.17 -45.14 -12.34
C ASP A 163 18.97 -46.06 -12.07
N ALA A 164 17.87 -45.88 -12.79
CA ALA A 164 16.69 -46.71 -12.66
C ALA A 164 16.82 -48.13 -13.21
N ARG A 165 17.87 -48.40 -14.00
CA ARG A 165 18.17 -49.75 -14.54
C ARG A 165 16.97 -50.42 -15.21
N GLY A 166 16.19 -49.61 -15.97
CA GLY A 166 14.98 -50.06 -16.67
C GLY A 166 13.74 -50.23 -15.80
N LYS A 167 13.79 -49.84 -14.50
CA LYS A 167 12.62 -49.87 -13.60
C LYS A 167 11.80 -48.57 -13.59
N ALA A 168 12.35 -47.46 -14.09
CA ALA A 168 11.57 -46.24 -14.19
C ALA A 168 10.50 -46.34 -15.27
N LYS A 169 9.33 -45.78 -14.99
CA LYS A 169 8.29 -45.60 -16.00
C LYS A 169 8.71 -44.44 -16.91
N GLN A 170 8.55 -44.66 -18.21
CA GLN A 170 8.73 -43.60 -19.20
C GLN A 170 7.54 -42.65 -19.13
N GLU A 171 7.79 -41.41 -18.93
CA GLU A 171 6.76 -40.36 -18.95
C GLU A 171 6.24 -40.18 -20.38
N ASP A 172 4.93 -39.88 -20.56
CA ASP A 172 4.32 -39.70 -21.87
C ASP A 172 4.93 -38.58 -22.71
N TRP A 173 5.42 -37.49 -22.08
CA TRP A 173 6.08 -36.35 -22.71
C TRP A 173 7.54 -36.61 -23.07
N THR A 174 8.10 -37.75 -22.64
CA THR A 174 9.46 -38.19 -22.94
C THR A 174 9.51 -39.20 -24.14
N LYS A 175 8.45 -39.33 -24.92
CA LYS A 175 8.29 -40.36 -25.97
C LYS A 175 9.34 -40.34 -27.09
N ASP A 176 10.07 -39.23 -27.20
CA ASP A 176 11.06 -39.09 -28.29
C ASP A 176 12.45 -39.67 -27.98
N GLY A 177 12.60 -40.44 -26.89
CA GLY A 177 13.83 -41.16 -26.55
C GLY A 177 14.98 -40.27 -26.02
N GLU A 178 14.77 -38.97 -25.91
CA GLU A 178 15.78 -38.01 -25.57
C GLU A 178 15.93 -37.70 -24.06
N HIS A 179 15.07 -38.28 -23.22
CA HIS A 179 15.01 -37.94 -21.80
C HIS A 179 15.51 -39.07 -20.89
N ASP A 180 16.75 -39.47 -21.08
CA ASP A 180 17.41 -40.42 -20.20
C ASP A 180 18.09 -39.69 -19.05
N SER A 181 17.52 -39.74 -17.85
CA SER A 181 17.98 -39.05 -16.67
C SER A 181 18.43 -40.00 -15.56
N TYR A 182 19.25 -39.47 -14.68
CA TYR A 182 19.52 -40.00 -13.36
C TYR A 182 18.71 -39.28 -12.30
N LEU A 183 18.57 -39.93 -11.11
CA LEU A 183 18.14 -39.24 -9.90
C LEU A 183 19.39 -38.92 -9.08
N PHE A 184 19.56 -37.65 -8.66
CA PHE A 184 20.66 -37.23 -7.78
C PHE A 184 20.47 -37.83 -6.40
N ASN A 185 21.49 -38.51 -5.87
CA ASN A 185 21.40 -39.25 -4.62
C ASN A 185 21.46 -38.34 -3.37
N LEU A 186 20.38 -37.74 -3.02
CA LEU A 186 20.25 -36.93 -1.77
C LEU A 186 20.42 -37.80 -0.51
N GLY A 187 20.19 -39.12 -0.59
CA GLY A 187 20.42 -40.06 0.49
C GLY A 187 21.90 -40.26 0.82
N ASN A 188 22.80 -39.82 -0.08
CA ASN A 188 24.26 -39.81 0.21
C ASN A 188 24.60 -38.50 0.92
N PRO A 189 25.12 -38.52 2.18
CA PRO A 189 25.41 -37.32 2.94
C PRO A 189 26.43 -36.37 2.30
N GLU A 190 27.40 -36.91 1.53
CA GLU A 190 28.40 -36.11 0.83
C GLU A 190 27.76 -35.36 -0.36
N ALA A 191 27.00 -36.08 -1.17
CA ALA A 191 26.26 -35.51 -2.28
C ALA A 191 25.27 -34.42 -1.81
N CYS A 192 24.52 -34.71 -0.76
CA CYS A 192 23.59 -33.74 -0.16
C CYS A 192 24.30 -32.46 0.32
N ARG A 193 25.40 -32.57 1.05
CA ARG A 193 26.20 -31.41 1.49
C ARG A 193 26.75 -30.60 0.32
N TRP A 194 27.26 -31.30 -0.70
CA TRP A 194 27.79 -30.63 -1.90
C TRP A 194 26.72 -29.86 -2.63
N MET A 195 25.56 -30.46 -2.92
CA MET A 195 24.45 -29.80 -3.57
C MET A 195 23.90 -28.63 -2.75
N SER A 196 23.78 -28.82 -1.45
CA SER A 196 23.34 -27.77 -0.52
C SER A 196 24.24 -26.53 -0.59
N LYS A 197 25.54 -26.76 -0.58
CA LYS A 197 26.50 -25.66 -0.71
C LYS A 197 26.45 -25.02 -2.08
N TYR A 198 26.38 -25.81 -3.15
CA TYR A 198 26.37 -25.33 -4.53
C TYR A 198 25.16 -24.40 -4.76
N ILE A 199 23.96 -24.87 -4.42
CA ILE A 199 22.73 -24.07 -4.57
C ILE A 199 22.79 -22.85 -3.64
N GLY A 200 23.22 -23.00 -2.39
CA GLY A 200 23.33 -21.88 -1.46
C GLY A 200 24.28 -20.80 -1.95
N ASP A 201 25.45 -21.14 -2.46
CA ASP A 201 26.39 -20.18 -3.05
C ASP A 201 25.78 -19.49 -4.28
N PHE A 202 25.10 -20.24 -5.13
CA PHE A 202 24.43 -19.68 -6.30
C PHE A 202 23.35 -18.65 -5.93
N LEU A 203 22.53 -18.94 -4.91
CA LEU A 203 21.50 -18.00 -4.43
C LEU A 203 22.14 -16.69 -3.94
N GLU A 204 23.22 -16.77 -3.19
CA GLU A 204 23.93 -15.63 -2.64
C GLU A 204 24.59 -14.78 -3.74
N GLU A 205 25.33 -15.41 -4.64
CA GLU A 205 26.04 -14.75 -5.75
C GLU A 205 25.10 -13.98 -6.67
N ASN A 206 23.93 -14.54 -6.94
CA ASN A 206 22.94 -13.96 -7.86
C ASN A 206 21.86 -13.09 -7.18
N GLY A 207 21.92 -12.90 -5.87
CA GLY A 207 20.97 -12.06 -5.14
C GLY A 207 19.55 -12.61 -5.13
N ILE A 208 19.41 -13.94 -5.06
CA ILE A 208 18.11 -14.62 -5.10
C ILE A 208 17.52 -14.69 -3.69
N ASP A 209 16.30 -14.19 -3.53
CA ASP A 209 15.60 -14.14 -2.24
C ASP A 209 14.80 -15.40 -1.96
N TYR A 210 14.22 -16.02 -2.99
CA TYR A 210 13.34 -17.17 -2.89
C TYR A 210 13.78 -18.26 -3.84
N TYR A 211 13.68 -19.50 -3.39
CA TYR A 211 14.12 -20.69 -4.11
C TYR A 211 12.92 -21.51 -4.51
N ARG A 212 12.74 -21.75 -5.82
CA ARG A 212 11.71 -22.64 -6.33
C ARG A 212 12.33 -23.98 -6.71
N GLN A 213 11.86 -25.06 -6.11
CA GLN A 213 12.23 -26.41 -6.47
C GLN A 213 11.09 -27.12 -7.17
N ASP A 214 11.38 -27.65 -8.34
CA ASP A 214 10.48 -28.53 -9.07
C ASP A 214 11.04 -29.97 -9.13
N PHE A 215 10.17 -30.92 -9.52
CA PHE A 215 10.56 -32.31 -9.69
C PHE A 215 9.61 -33.01 -10.66
N ASN A 216 10.11 -33.36 -11.86
CA ASN A 216 9.29 -33.77 -13.01
C ASN A 216 9.56 -35.21 -13.47
N ILE A 217 9.98 -36.08 -12.59
CA ILE A 217 10.10 -37.53 -12.86
C ILE A 217 9.46 -38.38 -11.76
N GLU A 218 9.21 -39.63 -12.05
CA GLU A 218 8.74 -40.63 -11.08
C GLU A 218 9.94 -41.31 -10.40
N PRO A 219 10.25 -41.04 -9.12
CA PRO A 219 11.49 -41.50 -8.47
C PRO A 219 11.45 -42.97 -8.02
N GLU A 220 10.29 -43.60 -7.90
CA GLU A 220 10.09 -44.93 -7.34
C GLU A 220 11.00 -46.00 -7.99
N GLY A 221 11.10 -45.99 -9.34
CA GLY A 221 11.94 -46.92 -10.09
C GLY A 221 13.44 -46.74 -9.81
N PHE A 222 13.88 -45.50 -9.57
CA PHE A 222 15.27 -45.20 -9.21
C PHE A 222 15.59 -45.71 -7.81
N TRP A 223 14.74 -45.45 -6.83
CA TRP A 223 14.92 -45.97 -5.47
C TRP A 223 14.95 -47.48 -5.41
N ALA A 224 13.94 -48.13 -6.02
CA ALA A 224 13.83 -49.60 -6.04
C ALA A 224 14.98 -50.31 -6.78
N ALA A 225 15.63 -49.61 -7.76
CA ALA A 225 16.79 -50.17 -8.46
C ALA A 225 18.10 -50.08 -7.63
N ASN A 226 18.11 -49.19 -6.62
CA ASN A 226 19.30 -48.90 -5.82
C ASN A 226 19.15 -49.26 -4.33
N ASP A 227 18.10 -49.98 -3.97
CA ASP A 227 17.95 -50.53 -2.63
C ASP A 227 19.04 -51.54 -2.31
N GLU A 228 19.47 -51.53 -1.04
CA GLU A 228 20.39 -52.55 -0.55
C GLU A 228 19.70 -53.90 -0.50
N PRO A 229 20.40 -55.01 -0.77
CA PRO A 229 19.84 -56.37 -0.67
C PRO A 229 19.23 -56.64 0.70
N GLY A 230 17.96 -57.01 0.71
CA GLY A 230 17.19 -57.28 1.92
C GLY A 230 16.68 -56.02 2.68
N ARG A 231 16.82 -54.83 2.06
CA ARG A 231 16.41 -53.56 2.67
C ARG A 231 15.61 -52.70 1.70
N GLN A 232 14.53 -53.27 1.19
CA GLN A 232 13.64 -52.61 0.26
C GLN A 232 13.01 -51.34 0.90
N GLY A 233 13.09 -50.22 0.18
CA GLY A 233 12.62 -48.90 0.59
C GLY A 233 13.65 -48.05 1.37
N ILE A 234 14.85 -48.57 1.69
CA ILE A 234 15.86 -47.81 2.42
C ILE A 234 16.42 -46.64 1.60
N CYS A 235 16.51 -46.83 0.27
CA CYS A 235 16.96 -45.76 -0.63
C CYS A 235 16.00 -44.59 -0.59
N GLU A 236 14.70 -44.82 -0.63
CA GLU A 236 13.68 -43.79 -0.52
C GLU A 236 13.75 -43.04 0.82
N ILE A 237 13.80 -43.77 1.94
CA ILE A 237 13.86 -43.19 3.28
C ILE A 237 15.07 -42.23 3.41
N ARG A 238 16.25 -42.71 3.04
CA ARG A 238 17.47 -41.88 3.09
C ARG A 238 17.41 -40.68 2.14
N TYR A 239 16.80 -40.86 0.98
CA TYR A 239 16.62 -39.80 0.00
C TYR A 239 15.73 -38.67 0.54
N ILE A 240 14.60 -39.02 1.15
CA ILE A 240 13.65 -38.03 1.70
C ILE A 240 14.26 -37.32 2.91
N GLU A 241 15.01 -38.01 3.78
CA GLU A 241 15.77 -37.38 4.85
C GLU A 241 16.83 -36.41 4.31
N GLY A 242 17.47 -36.76 3.21
CA GLY A 242 18.41 -35.89 2.52
C GLY A 242 17.75 -34.65 1.92
N LEU A 243 16.57 -34.79 1.31
CA LEU A 243 15.78 -33.65 0.80
C LEU A 243 15.42 -32.67 1.90
N TYR A 244 14.94 -33.17 3.04
CA TYR A 244 14.62 -32.30 4.19
C TYR A 244 15.87 -31.61 4.74
N SER A 245 16.99 -32.33 4.84
CA SER A 245 18.27 -31.76 5.28
C SER A 245 18.77 -30.66 4.34
N PHE A 246 18.57 -30.84 3.02
CA PHE A 246 18.90 -29.83 2.01
C PHE A 246 18.08 -28.56 2.21
N TRP A 247 16.75 -28.67 2.33
CA TRP A 247 15.90 -27.51 2.55
C TRP A 247 16.20 -26.82 3.88
N GLU A 248 16.43 -27.60 4.95
CA GLU A 248 16.83 -27.06 6.26
C GLU A 248 18.16 -26.31 6.19
N TYR A 249 19.13 -26.81 5.42
CA TYR A 249 20.39 -26.09 5.21
C TYR A 249 20.16 -24.72 4.56
N LEU A 250 19.33 -24.63 3.51
CA LEU A 250 19.03 -23.37 2.85
C LEU A 250 18.29 -22.41 3.78
N LEU A 251 17.28 -22.88 4.49
CA LEU A 251 16.50 -22.07 5.43
C LEU A 251 17.32 -21.57 6.62
N ASN A 252 18.28 -22.36 7.09
CA ASN A 252 19.20 -21.94 8.16
C ASN A 252 20.25 -20.93 7.67
N ARG A 253 20.75 -21.11 6.44
CA ARG A 253 21.69 -20.18 5.84
C ARG A 253 21.05 -18.83 5.51
N PHE A 254 19.79 -18.84 5.08
CA PHE A 254 19.04 -17.67 4.66
C PHE A 254 17.71 -17.55 5.44
N PRO A 255 17.70 -16.94 6.63
CA PRO A 255 16.51 -16.89 7.48
C PRO A 255 15.27 -16.20 6.87
N GLY A 256 15.47 -15.43 5.79
CA GLY A 256 14.37 -14.79 5.02
C GLY A 256 13.91 -15.58 3.79
N LEU A 257 14.54 -16.73 3.51
CA LEU A 257 14.26 -17.54 2.34
C LEU A 257 12.85 -18.16 2.41
N LEU A 258 12.14 -18.13 1.30
CA LEU A 258 10.97 -18.96 1.04
C LEU A 258 11.36 -20.05 0.03
N VAL A 259 11.09 -21.30 0.34
CA VAL A 259 11.18 -22.43 -0.60
C VAL A 259 9.80 -22.63 -1.22
N ASP A 260 9.67 -22.34 -2.50
CA ASP A 260 8.46 -22.68 -3.26
C ASP A 260 8.59 -24.13 -3.78
N ASN A 261 7.72 -24.98 -3.32
CA ASN A 261 7.78 -26.42 -3.54
C ASN A 261 6.80 -26.83 -4.65
N CYS A 262 7.37 -27.25 -5.76
CA CYS A 262 6.67 -27.86 -6.87
C CYS A 262 7.23 -29.25 -7.14
N ALA A 263 6.39 -30.15 -7.56
CA ALA A 263 6.79 -31.47 -8.06
C ALA A 263 5.77 -31.90 -9.11
N SER A 264 5.88 -31.38 -10.34
CA SER A 264 4.82 -31.38 -11.34
C SER A 264 3.49 -30.93 -10.72
N GLY A 265 3.50 -29.77 -10.09
CA GLY A 265 2.41 -29.27 -9.23
C GLY A 265 2.54 -29.70 -7.78
N GLY A 266 1.42 -30.00 -7.12
CA GLY A 266 1.30 -30.16 -5.68
C GLY A 266 1.52 -31.58 -5.16
N ARG A 267 2.51 -32.33 -5.63
CA ARG A 267 2.75 -33.69 -5.15
C ARG A 267 3.41 -33.76 -3.76
N ARG A 268 3.99 -32.66 -3.28
CA ARG A 268 4.68 -32.53 -1.97
C ARG A 268 3.97 -31.54 -1.05
N ILE A 269 2.70 -31.83 -0.72
CA ILE A 269 1.85 -30.98 0.14
C ILE A 269 1.49 -31.65 1.48
N ASP A 270 2.31 -32.62 1.92
CA ASP A 270 2.22 -33.21 3.26
C ASP A 270 2.76 -32.25 4.35
N LEU A 271 2.44 -32.52 5.62
CA LEU A 271 2.79 -31.69 6.76
C LEU A 271 4.31 -31.48 6.95
N GLU A 272 5.11 -32.48 6.62
CA GLU A 272 6.58 -32.35 6.70
C GLU A 272 7.12 -31.41 5.63
N SER A 273 6.67 -31.56 4.40
CA SER A 273 7.10 -30.71 3.27
C SER A 273 6.69 -29.27 3.48
N ILE A 274 5.43 -28.99 3.87
CA ILE A 274 4.93 -27.62 4.05
C ILE A 274 5.48 -26.94 5.31
N SER A 275 6.06 -27.66 6.25
CA SER A 275 6.79 -27.05 7.37
C SER A 275 8.08 -26.36 6.95
N ARG A 276 8.60 -26.68 5.76
CA ARG A 276 9.85 -26.16 5.18
C ARG A 276 9.65 -25.39 3.88
N SER A 277 8.46 -25.46 3.29
CA SER A 277 8.19 -24.95 1.94
C SER A 277 6.77 -24.44 1.80
N ALA A 278 6.52 -23.76 0.68
CA ALA A 278 5.21 -23.19 0.32
C ALA A 278 4.78 -23.73 -1.04
N PRO A 279 3.63 -24.42 -1.17
CA PRO A 279 3.13 -24.87 -2.47
C PRO A 279 2.42 -23.72 -3.19
N MET A 280 3.17 -22.76 -3.76
CA MET A 280 2.61 -21.63 -4.49
C MET A 280 2.06 -22.03 -5.87
N TRP A 281 2.48 -23.19 -6.38
CA TRP A 281 1.96 -23.80 -7.60
C TRP A 281 1.41 -25.19 -7.28
N ARG A 282 0.17 -25.25 -6.82
CA ARG A 282 -0.48 -26.48 -6.31
C ARG A 282 -0.83 -27.52 -7.37
N THR A 283 -0.76 -27.18 -8.66
CA THR A 283 -1.19 -28.06 -9.75
C THR A 283 -0.66 -27.58 -11.11
N ASP A 284 -0.30 -28.53 -11.97
CA ASP A 284 -0.06 -28.32 -13.40
C ASP A 284 -1.32 -28.56 -14.25
N TYR A 285 -2.45 -28.80 -13.60
CA TYR A 285 -3.70 -29.04 -14.31
C TYR A 285 -4.10 -27.84 -15.15
N SER A 286 -4.26 -28.05 -16.43
CA SER A 286 -4.72 -27.10 -17.46
C SER A 286 -4.64 -25.62 -17.10
N TYR A 287 -3.52 -24.99 -17.34
CA TYR A 287 -3.24 -23.60 -16.96
C TYR A 287 -4.43 -22.66 -17.21
N GLY A 288 -4.95 -22.11 -16.13
CA GLY A 288 -6.07 -21.16 -16.18
C GLY A 288 -7.46 -21.77 -16.41
N GLU A 289 -7.60 -23.10 -16.36
CA GLU A 289 -8.92 -23.75 -16.45
C GLU A 289 -9.72 -23.50 -15.16
N PRO A 290 -10.84 -22.74 -15.22
CA PRO A 290 -11.49 -22.24 -14.01
C PRO A 290 -12.11 -23.34 -13.13
N ILE A 291 -12.71 -24.38 -13.72
CA ILE A 291 -13.48 -25.37 -12.97
C ILE A 291 -12.57 -26.24 -12.10
N GLY A 292 -11.46 -26.71 -12.65
CA GLY A 292 -10.45 -27.47 -11.89
C GLY A 292 -9.87 -26.63 -10.77
N TYR A 293 -9.58 -25.36 -11.02
CA TYR A 293 -9.04 -24.46 -10.02
C TYR A 293 -10.04 -24.15 -8.88
N GLN A 294 -11.32 -24.00 -9.21
CA GLN A 294 -12.38 -23.91 -8.21
C GLN A 294 -12.44 -25.19 -7.34
N CYS A 295 -12.36 -26.37 -7.96
CA CYS A 295 -12.37 -27.66 -7.24
C CYS A 295 -11.18 -27.79 -6.29
N HIS A 296 -9.97 -27.41 -6.75
CA HIS A 296 -8.76 -27.42 -5.92
C HIS A 296 -8.88 -26.48 -4.72
N THR A 297 -9.31 -25.24 -4.94
CA THR A 297 -9.56 -24.29 -3.85
C THR A 297 -10.58 -24.84 -2.86
N TYR A 298 -11.68 -25.36 -3.37
CA TYR A 298 -12.78 -25.88 -2.56
C TYR A 298 -12.36 -27.08 -1.69
N GLY A 299 -11.61 -28.01 -2.25
CA GLY A 299 -11.19 -29.24 -1.57
C GLY A 299 -10.01 -29.02 -0.61
N LEU A 300 -8.94 -28.36 -1.09
CA LEU A 300 -7.73 -28.16 -0.27
C LEU A 300 -7.99 -27.30 0.97
N ASN A 301 -8.84 -26.28 0.87
CA ASN A 301 -9.16 -25.42 2.01
C ASN A 301 -9.85 -26.14 3.18
N LEU A 302 -10.31 -27.38 3.01
CA LEU A 302 -10.81 -28.18 4.14
C LEU A 302 -9.71 -28.48 5.17
N TYR A 303 -8.45 -28.56 4.77
CA TYR A 303 -7.35 -28.90 5.68
C TYR A 303 -6.06 -28.13 5.45
N LEU A 304 -5.79 -27.68 4.22
CA LEU A 304 -4.57 -26.97 3.85
C LEU A 304 -4.92 -25.57 3.34
N PRO A 305 -4.79 -24.53 4.18
CA PRO A 305 -5.02 -23.16 3.72
C PRO A 305 -3.89 -22.61 2.85
N LEU A 306 -2.71 -23.20 2.95
CA LEU A 306 -1.43 -22.68 2.45
C LEU A 306 -1.14 -23.24 1.05
N HIS A 307 -1.72 -22.64 0.03
CA HIS A 307 -1.52 -23.02 -1.36
C HIS A 307 -1.79 -21.86 -2.32
N GLY A 308 -1.28 -21.97 -3.54
CA GLY A 308 -1.49 -21.00 -4.61
C GLY A 308 -1.63 -21.66 -5.97
N THR A 309 -1.93 -20.84 -6.98
CA THR A 309 -1.95 -21.22 -8.39
C THR A 309 -1.87 -19.99 -9.27
N GLY A 310 -1.73 -20.18 -10.59
CA GLY A 310 -1.70 -19.11 -11.57
C GLY A 310 -3.09 -18.64 -12.02
N THR A 311 -3.12 -17.46 -12.63
CA THR A 311 -4.26 -16.93 -13.36
C THR A 311 -3.81 -16.30 -14.66
N VAL A 312 -4.52 -16.57 -15.75
CA VAL A 312 -4.16 -16.08 -17.11
C VAL A 312 -5.01 -14.90 -17.55
N SER A 313 -6.07 -14.59 -16.83
CA SER A 313 -7.00 -13.51 -17.18
C SER A 313 -7.42 -12.71 -15.97
N ALA A 314 -7.69 -11.42 -16.20
CA ALA A 314 -8.27 -10.51 -15.22
C ALA A 314 -9.81 -10.49 -15.26
N ASP A 315 -10.48 -11.28 -16.12
CA ASP A 315 -11.92 -11.44 -16.01
C ASP A 315 -12.30 -12.04 -14.65
N LYS A 316 -13.45 -11.62 -14.12
CA LYS A 316 -13.83 -11.97 -12.75
C LYS A 316 -13.98 -13.47 -12.52
N PHE A 317 -14.51 -14.20 -13.49
CA PHE A 317 -14.77 -15.63 -13.33
C PHE A 317 -13.47 -16.43 -13.28
N THR A 318 -12.57 -16.21 -14.24
CA THR A 318 -11.27 -16.88 -14.32
C THR A 318 -10.37 -16.49 -13.15
N PHE A 319 -10.24 -15.20 -12.87
CA PHE A 319 -9.42 -14.73 -11.76
C PHE A 319 -9.86 -15.28 -10.41
N ARG A 320 -11.15 -15.16 -10.11
CA ARG A 320 -11.71 -15.62 -8.82
C ARG A 320 -11.65 -17.13 -8.65
N SER A 321 -11.59 -17.87 -9.76
CA SER A 321 -11.38 -19.33 -9.73
C SER A 321 -10.00 -19.71 -9.19
N SER A 322 -9.02 -18.82 -9.28
CA SER A 322 -7.64 -19.03 -8.83
C SER A 322 -7.36 -18.54 -7.40
N LEU A 323 -8.35 -18.07 -6.67
CA LEU A 323 -8.17 -17.52 -5.33
C LEU A 323 -7.61 -18.54 -4.34
N GLY A 324 -6.70 -18.07 -3.47
CA GLY A 324 -6.05 -18.85 -2.42
C GLY A 324 -5.22 -17.92 -1.52
N THR A 325 -4.23 -18.46 -0.81
CA THR A 325 -3.30 -17.65 0.00
C THR A 325 -2.19 -17.02 -0.85
N SER A 326 -1.92 -17.56 -2.05
CA SER A 326 -0.99 -17.03 -3.03
C SER A 326 -1.64 -17.03 -4.41
N ILE A 327 -1.20 -16.14 -5.27
CA ILE A 327 -1.61 -16.10 -6.68
C ILE A 327 -0.43 -15.69 -7.56
N ILE A 328 -0.34 -16.31 -8.74
CA ILE A 328 0.67 -16.02 -9.75
C ILE A 328 -0.01 -15.37 -10.95
N TYR A 329 0.39 -14.15 -11.27
CA TYR A 329 -0.12 -13.46 -12.45
C TYR A 329 0.60 -13.93 -13.70
N ASN A 330 -0.08 -14.68 -14.55
CA ASN A 330 0.39 -15.05 -15.88
C ASN A 330 -0.28 -14.15 -16.95
N TRP A 331 -0.36 -12.86 -16.67
CA TRP A 331 -0.98 -11.89 -17.54
C TRP A 331 -0.04 -11.41 -18.62
N LYS A 332 -0.51 -11.45 -19.84
CA LYS A 332 0.18 -10.86 -20.99
C LYS A 332 -0.19 -9.38 -21.10
N ILE A 333 0.42 -8.55 -20.26
CA ILE A 333 0.00 -7.16 -20.05
C ILE A 333 0.13 -6.25 -21.27
N THR A 334 0.91 -6.64 -22.26
CA THR A 334 1.08 -5.88 -23.53
C THR A 334 0.22 -6.41 -24.67
N GLU A 335 -0.50 -7.52 -24.47
CA GLU A 335 -1.35 -8.11 -25.48
C GLU A 335 -2.59 -7.24 -25.74
N ALA A 336 -2.96 -7.12 -27.03
CA ALA A 336 -4.12 -6.35 -27.43
C ALA A 336 -5.41 -6.89 -26.78
N GLY A 337 -6.24 -5.98 -26.26
CA GLY A 337 -7.50 -6.34 -25.60
C GLY A 337 -7.37 -6.57 -24.09
N GLN A 338 -6.17 -6.57 -23.51
CA GLN A 338 -6.00 -6.63 -22.06
C GLN A 338 -6.36 -5.32 -21.37
N SER A 339 -7.06 -5.41 -20.24
CA SER A 339 -7.45 -4.27 -19.41
C SER A 339 -6.54 -4.16 -18.19
N ILE A 340 -5.64 -3.19 -18.20
CA ILE A 340 -4.77 -2.89 -17.05
C ILE A 340 -5.59 -2.45 -15.83
N TYR A 341 -6.73 -1.84 -16.03
CA TYR A 341 -7.64 -1.47 -14.93
C TYR A 341 -8.22 -2.70 -14.26
N ASP A 342 -8.71 -3.67 -15.04
CA ASP A 342 -9.23 -4.92 -14.49
C ASP A 342 -8.13 -5.69 -13.74
N MET A 343 -6.89 -5.70 -14.25
CA MET A 343 -5.76 -6.32 -13.58
C MET A 343 -5.48 -5.66 -12.22
N ARG A 344 -5.49 -4.33 -12.14
CA ARG A 344 -5.31 -3.60 -10.88
C ARG A 344 -6.45 -3.87 -9.89
N ASP A 345 -7.68 -3.86 -10.37
CA ASP A 345 -8.85 -4.16 -9.55
C ASP A 345 -8.77 -5.58 -9.00
N ARG A 346 -8.37 -6.55 -9.82
CA ARG A 346 -8.17 -7.94 -9.37
C ARG A 346 -7.03 -8.06 -8.37
N GLN A 347 -5.93 -7.33 -8.57
CA GLN A 347 -4.83 -7.30 -7.59
C GLN A 347 -5.29 -6.71 -6.25
N ALA A 348 -6.07 -5.63 -6.27
CA ALA A 348 -6.64 -5.03 -5.07
C ALA A 348 -7.65 -5.98 -4.39
N GLU A 349 -8.54 -6.62 -5.17
CA GLU A 349 -9.48 -7.61 -4.69
C GLU A 349 -8.77 -8.78 -4.00
N PHE A 350 -7.71 -9.31 -4.61
CA PHE A 350 -6.93 -10.39 -4.02
C PHE A 350 -6.26 -9.98 -2.71
N LYS A 351 -5.63 -8.80 -2.67
CA LYS A 351 -4.99 -8.28 -1.44
C LYS A 351 -5.98 -8.11 -0.29
N GLU A 352 -7.22 -7.73 -0.59
CA GLU A 352 -8.30 -7.62 0.41
C GLU A 352 -8.77 -9.00 0.90
N LEU A 353 -8.89 -10.00 0.01
CA LEU A 353 -9.37 -11.33 0.36
C LEU A 353 -8.30 -12.24 0.97
N ARG A 354 -7.04 -12.13 0.53
CA ARG A 354 -5.93 -13.02 0.93
C ARG A 354 -5.85 -13.28 2.45
N PRO A 355 -5.98 -12.29 3.35
CA PRO A 355 -5.93 -12.53 4.79
C PRO A 355 -7.00 -13.50 5.30
N TYR A 356 -8.15 -13.56 4.64
CA TYR A 356 -9.25 -14.42 5.05
C TYR A 356 -9.07 -15.89 4.66
N PHE A 357 -8.21 -16.19 3.68
CA PHE A 357 -7.85 -17.57 3.36
C PHE A 357 -7.00 -18.23 4.46
N TYR A 358 -6.40 -17.47 5.35
CA TYR A 358 -5.72 -17.99 6.55
C TYR A 358 -6.68 -18.28 7.70
N GLU A 359 -7.94 -17.84 7.61
CA GLU A 359 -8.95 -17.93 8.67
C GLU A 359 -9.88 -19.15 8.50
N ASP A 360 -11.02 -19.16 9.18
CA ASP A 360 -11.97 -20.26 9.11
C ASP A 360 -12.62 -20.37 7.71
N TYR A 361 -12.79 -21.59 7.28
CA TYR A 361 -13.32 -21.95 5.96
C TYR A 361 -14.56 -22.83 6.09
N TYR A 362 -15.59 -22.56 5.28
CA TYR A 362 -16.81 -23.37 5.21
C TYR A 362 -17.23 -23.59 3.76
N PRO A 363 -17.28 -24.87 3.27
CA PRO A 363 -17.87 -25.20 1.99
C PRO A 363 -19.39 -25.00 2.06
N LEU A 364 -19.99 -24.31 1.09
CA LEU A 364 -21.42 -24.01 1.08
C LEU A 364 -22.22 -24.84 0.08
N SER A 365 -21.58 -25.53 -0.85
CA SER A 365 -22.21 -26.27 -1.95
C SER A 365 -22.14 -27.79 -1.80
N GLY A 366 -21.77 -28.33 -0.65
CA GLY A 366 -21.54 -29.77 -0.50
C GLY A 366 -20.28 -30.23 -1.27
N ILE A 367 -20.03 -31.54 -1.24
CA ILE A 367 -18.82 -32.15 -1.81
C ILE A 367 -19.11 -33.13 -3.00
N ASN A 368 -20.36 -33.37 -3.29
CA ASN A 368 -20.72 -34.28 -4.40
C ASN A 368 -20.75 -33.51 -5.72
N ASN A 369 -20.19 -34.13 -6.77
CA ASN A 369 -20.21 -33.61 -8.14
C ASN A 369 -19.56 -32.23 -8.31
N ILE A 370 -18.55 -31.91 -7.52
CA ILE A 370 -17.87 -30.57 -7.58
C ILE A 370 -17.21 -30.30 -8.92
N THR A 371 -16.99 -31.30 -9.76
CA THR A 371 -16.44 -31.18 -11.12
C THR A 371 -17.51 -30.90 -12.18
N SER A 372 -18.82 -31.01 -11.84
CA SER A 372 -19.90 -30.79 -12.81
C SER A 372 -20.02 -29.34 -13.23
N GLU A 373 -20.23 -29.08 -14.51
CA GLU A 373 -20.53 -27.75 -15.08
C GLU A 373 -21.98 -27.27 -14.76
N ASN A 374 -22.83 -28.16 -14.24
CA ASN A 374 -24.23 -27.89 -13.92
C ASN A 374 -24.44 -27.67 -12.42
N ILE A 375 -23.54 -26.93 -11.76
CA ILE A 375 -23.70 -26.60 -10.33
C ILE A 375 -23.38 -25.14 -10.02
N TRP A 376 -23.86 -24.70 -8.85
CA TRP A 376 -23.26 -23.61 -8.12
C TRP A 376 -22.16 -24.16 -7.22
N LEU A 377 -21.01 -23.48 -7.19
CA LEU A 377 -19.97 -23.71 -6.22
C LEU A 377 -19.81 -22.47 -5.36
N ALA A 378 -19.97 -22.61 -4.04
CA ALA A 378 -19.82 -21.49 -3.13
C ALA A 378 -19.09 -21.92 -1.86
N TYR A 379 -18.29 -20.99 -1.31
CA TYR A 379 -17.63 -21.17 -0.02
C TYR A 379 -17.61 -19.87 0.77
N GLN A 380 -17.44 -20.02 2.07
CA GLN A 380 -17.37 -18.93 3.04
C GLN A 380 -15.99 -18.89 3.68
N LEU A 381 -15.43 -17.70 3.79
CA LEU A 381 -14.27 -17.38 4.61
C LEU A 381 -14.76 -16.57 5.81
N TYR A 382 -14.29 -16.87 7.01
CA TYR A 382 -14.73 -16.21 8.22
C TYR A 382 -13.57 -15.95 9.17
N ARG A 383 -13.44 -14.71 9.60
CA ARG A 383 -12.46 -14.29 10.60
C ARG A 383 -13.15 -14.02 11.94
N PRO A 384 -12.98 -14.92 12.92
CA PRO A 384 -13.67 -14.80 14.21
C PRO A 384 -13.24 -13.57 15.03
N SER A 385 -12.00 -13.09 14.84
CA SER A 385 -11.43 -12.01 15.65
C SER A 385 -12.14 -10.66 15.50
N ASP A 386 -12.73 -10.41 14.34
CA ASP A 386 -13.48 -9.19 14.04
C ASP A 386 -14.88 -9.46 13.46
N ASP A 387 -15.32 -10.72 13.53
CA ASP A 387 -16.64 -11.19 13.12
C ASP A 387 -16.99 -10.73 11.70
N SER A 388 -16.07 -10.97 10.78
CA SER A 388 -16.16 -10.57 9.38
C SER A 388 -15.78 -11.69 8.42
N GLY A 389 -16.13 -11.55 7.15
CA GLY A 389 -15.76 -12.55 6.16
C GLY A 389 -16.23 -12.28 4.75
N TYR A 390 -16.10 -13.31 3.91
CA TYR A 390 -16.48 -13.27 2.51
C TYR A 390 -17.23 -14.53 2.11
N ILE A 391 -18.19 -14.37 1.22
CA ILE A 391 -18.79 -15.45 0.43
C ILE A 391 -18.22 -15.30 -0.98
N VAL A 392 -17.65 -16.39 -1.50
CA VAL A 392 -17.23 -16.48 -2.90
C VAL A 392 -18.09 -17.53 -3.57
N ALA A 393 -18.72 -17.18 -4.67
CA ALA A 393 -19.67 -18.08 -5.36
C ALA A 393 -19.50 -18.02 -6.88
N PHE A 394 -19.75 -19.17 -7.52
CA PHE A 394 -19.67 -19.36 -8.96
C PHE A 394 -20.94 -20.04 -9.46
N ARG A 395 -21.59 -19.42 -10.44
CA ARG A 395 -22.60 -20.08 -11.27
C ARG A 395 -21.92 -20.60 -12.52
N ARG A 396 -21.75 -21.92 -12.64
CA ARG A 396 -21.08 -22.53 -13.80
C ARG A 396 -21.94 -22.50 -15.05
N LYS A 397 -21.34 -22.75 -16.23
CA LYS A 397 -21.93 -22.44 -17.54
C LYS A 397 -23.23 -23.16 -17.84
N ASP A 398 -23.38 -24.45 -17.40
CA ASP A 398 -24.53 -25.29 -17.71
C ASP A 398 -25.61 -25.29 -16.62
N ASN A 399 -25.41 -24.48 -15.55
CA ASN A 399 -26.39 -24.41 -14.47
C ASN A 399 -27.54 -23.48 -14.85
N PRO A 400 -28.81 -23.99 -14.87
CA PRO A 400 -29.98 -23.21 -15.27
C PRO A 400 -30.45 -22.22 -14.18
N ASP A 401 -30.12 -22.48 -12.91
CA ASP A 401 -30.70 -21.75 -11.80
C ASP A 401 -29.97 -20.43 -11.57
N LYS A 402 -30.69 -19.32 -11.66
CA LYS A 402 -30.15 -17.97 -11.39
C LYS A 402 -29.86 -17.73 -9.91
N SER A 403 -30.44 -18.53 -9.04
CA SER A 403 -30.34 -18.33 -7.59
C SER A 403 -29.91 -19.61 -6.89
N TYR A 404 -29.14 -19.45 -5.82
CA TYR A 404 -28.68 -20.56 -4.98
C TYR A 404 -28.73 -20.15 -3.50
N THR A 405 -29.38 -20.93 -2.66
CA THR A 405 -29.50 -20.63 -1.22
C THR A 405 -28.40 -21.36 -0.44
N VAL A 406 -27.68 -20.62 0.36
CA VAL A 406 -26.58 -21.10 1.22
C VAL A 406 -26.88 -20.85 2.69
N ASN A 407 -26.34 -21.68 3.57
CA ASN A 407 -26.41 -21.50 5.02
C ASN A 407 -25.02 -21.14 5.55
N LEU A 408 -24.87 -19.93 6.10
CA LEU A 408 -23.57 -19.50 6.64
C LEU A 408 -23.32 -20.13 8.01
N SER A 409 -22.05 -20.40 8.29
CA SER A 409 -21.60 -21.07 9.51
C SER A 409 -20.67 -20.16 10.34
N GLY A 410 -20.51 -20.48 11.61
CA GLY A 410 -19.58 -19.78 12.53
C GLY A 410 -20.06 -18.42 13.03
N LEU A 411 -21.14 -17.88 12.47
CA LEU A 411 -21.64 -16.55 12.82
C LEU A 411 -22.34 -16.54 14.20
N HIS A 412 -22.30 -15.38 14.85
CA HIS A 412 -23.07 -15.14 16.07
C HIS A 412 -24.56 -14.94 15.74
N PRO A 413 -25.48 -15.80 16.25
CA PRO A 413 -26.90 -15.75 15.84
C PRO A 413 -27.58 -14.39 16.05
N ASP A 414 -27.22 -13.71 17.13
CA ASP A 414 -27.86 -12.44 17.56
C ASP A 414 -27.16 -11.20 17.00
N HIS A 415 -26.03 -11.37 16.31
CA HIS A 415 -25.35 -10.25 15.66
C HIS A 415 -26.06 -9.90 14.36
N THR A 416 -26.07 -8.62 14.04
CA THR A 416 -26.49 -8.12 12.72
C THR A 416 -25.29 -7.94 11.83
N TYR A 417 -25.34 -8.51 10.64
CA TYR A 417 -24.29 -8.40 9.62
C TYR A 417 -24.73 -7.49 8.50
N ILE A 418 -23.80 -6.66 8.04
CA ILE A 418 -23.94 -5.90 6.79
C ILE A 418 -23.25 -6.75 5.71
N LEU A 419 -24.02 -7.16 4.72
CA LEU A 419 -23.52 -7.92 3.56
C LEU A 419 -23.46 -6.97 2.38
N THR A 420 -22.28 -6.80 1.81
CA THR A 420 -22.05 -5.92 0.66
C THR A 420 -21.61 -6.74 -0.54
N ASN A 421 -22.35 -6.65 -1.61
CA ASN A 421 -21.95 -7.18 -2.91
C ASN A 421 -20.78 -6.35 -3.46
N LYS A 422 -19.62 -6.98 -3.66
CA LYS A 422 -18.41 -6.28 -4.10
C LYS A 422 -18.47 -5.80 -5.55
N ASP A 423 -19.39 -6.38 -6.35
CA ASP A 423 -19.53 -6.03 -7.76
C ASP A 423 -20.50 -4.87 -7.99
N THR A 424 -21.55 -4.74 -7.16
CA THR A 424 -22.59 -3.70 -7.31
C THR A 424 -22.53 -2.62 -6.23
N GLY A 425 -21.89 -2.90 -5.10
CA GLY A 425 -21.88 -2.04 -3.93
C GLY A 425 -23.18 -2.10 -3.11
N GLU A 426 -24.17 -2.87 -3.53
CA GLU A 426 -25.42 -3.04 -2.78
C GLU A 426 -25.15 -3.69 -1.43
N ALA A 427 -25.76 -3.14 -0.39
CA ALA A 427 -25.63 -3.61 0.98
C ALA A 427 -26.99 -3.94 1.59
N ILE A 428 -27.04 -5.06 2.28
CA ILE A 428 -28.22 -5.50 3.04
C ILE A 428 -27.84 -5.86 4.47
N LYS A 429 -28.79 -5.80 5.39
CA LYS A 429 -28.63 -6.20 6.78
C LYS A 429 -29.38 -7.51 7.05
N LYS A 430 -28.72 -8.45 7.73
CA LYS A 430 -29.29 -9.74 8.18
C LYS A 430 -28.70 -10.14 9.52
N THR A 431 -29.47 -10.80 10.35
CA THR A 431 -28.96 -11.42 11.58
C THR A 431 -28.18 -12.71 11.25
N GLY A 432 -27.22 -13.09 12.14
CA GLY A 432 -26.51 -14.36 11.98
C GLY A 432 -27.45 -15.56 11.95
N LYS A 433 -28.56 -15.48 12.71
CA LYS A 433 -29.61 -16.50 12.70
C LYS A 433 -30.30 -16.62 11.32
N GLU A 434 -30.62 -15.48 10.67
CA GLU A 434 -31.20 -15.49 9.31
C GLU A 434 -30.20 -16.08 8.31
N LEU A 435 -28.92 -15.68 8.39
CA LEU A 435 -27.88 -16.15 7.49
C LEU A 435 -27.58 -17.64 7.65
N ALA A 436 -27.70 -18.18 8.86
CA ALA A 436 -27.57 -19.62 9.11
C ALA A 436 -28.76 -20.45 8.60
N ASN A 437 -29.94 -19.82 8.43
CA ASN A 437 -31.17 -20.50 7.98
C ASN A 437 -31.47 -20.33 6.49
N GLY A 438 -30.65 -19.57 5.75
CA GLY A 438 -30.76 -19.44 4.32
C GLY A 438 -30.50 -18.03 3.81
N PHE A 439 -29.48 -17.89 2.99
CA PHE A 439 -29.16 -16.68 2.26
C PHE A 439 -29.10 -16.96 0.77
N THR A 440 -29.89 -16.24 -0.01
CA THR A 440 -30.00 -16.47 -1.46
C THR A 440 -28.98 -15.62 -2.22
N LEU A 441 -28.11 -16.30 -2.95
CA LEU A 441 -27.17 -15.73 -3.92
C LEU A 441 -27.84 -15.65 -5.28
N THR A 442 -27.63 -14.60 -6.05
CA THR A 442 -28.22 -14.45 -7.40
C THR A 442 -27.16 -13.99 -8.40
N LEU A 443 -27.12 -14.66 -9.55
CA LEU A 443 -26.30 -14.30 -10.71
C LEU A 443 -27.16 -14.51 -11.97
N ASP A 444 -27.42 -13.47 -12.72
CA ASP A 444 -28.27 -13.54 -13.92
C ASP A 444 -27.66 -14.34 -15.05
N ASN A 445 -26.36 -14.26 -15.22
CA ASN A 445 -25.64 -14.94 -16.29
C ASN A 445 -24.95 -16.20 -15.79
N PRO A 446 -24.97 -17.30 -16.55
CA PRO A 446 -24.08 -18.42 -16.29
C PRO A 446 -22.61 -18.05 -16.52
N GLN A 447 -21.69 -18.88 -16.10
CA GLN A 447 -20.23 -18.66 -16.14
C GLN A 447 -19.84 -17.30 -15.51
N SER A 448 -20.40 -17.04 -14.33
CA SER A 448 -20.16 -15.82 -13.57
C SER A 448 -19.85 -16.09 -12.11
N SER A 449 -19.29 -15.11 -11.44
CA SER A 449 -18.86 -15.20 -10.04
C SER A 449 -19.37 -14.02 -9.23
N LEU A 450 -19.50 -14.22 -7.93
CA LEU A 450 -19.99 -13.26 -6.96
C LEU A 450 -19.09 -13.24 -5.74
N ILE A 451 -18.74 -12.07 -5.24
CA ILE A 451 -18.11 -11.88 -3.94
C ILE A 451 -19.00 -11.00 -3.06
N ILE A 452 -19.38 -11.51 -1.90
CA ILE A 452 -20.09 -10.75 -0.88
C ILE A 452 -19.18 -10.64 0.34
N LYS A 453 -18.84 -9.42 0.72
CA LYS A 453 -18.22 -9.10 2.00
C LYS A 453 -19.30 -9.02 3.05
N TYR A 454 -19.10 -9.63 4.19
CA TYR A 454 -19.96 -9.43 5.35
C TYR A 454 -19.16 -9.05 6.58
N GLN A 455 -19.76 -8.21 7.40
CA GLN A 455 -19.14 -7.76 8.65
C GLN A 455 -20.24 -7.53 9.67
N SER A 456 -20.01 -7.98 10.91
CA SER A 456 -20.91 -7.70 12.01
C SER A 456 -20.99 -6.20 12.26
N SER A 457 -22.21 -5.68 12.24
CA SER A 457 -22.49 -4.30 12.71
C SER A 457 -22.52 -4.25 14.26
N THR A 458 -22.51 -5.41 14.87
CA THR A 458 -22.38 -5.62 16.32
C THR A 458 -20.93 -5.90 16.71
N THR A 459 -20.00 -5.87 15.72
CA THR A 459 -18.57 -5.98 16.03
C THR A 459 -18.29 -5.04 17.17
N ALA A 460 -17.66 -5.62 18.14
CA ALA A 460 -17.34 -4.98 19.39
C ALA A 460 -17.24 -3.48 19.15
N ILE A 461 -18.30 -2.75 19.46
CA ILE A 461 -18.16 -1.37 19.78
C ILE A 461 -16.94 -1.42 20.70
N GLN A 462 -15.73 -1.15 20.14
CA GLN A 462 -14.73 -0.62 21.02
C GLN A 462 -15.55 0.43 21.73
N LYS A 463 -15.85 0.20 23.01
CA LYS A 463 -16.57 1.18 23.79
C LYS A 463 -15.68 2.40 23.72
N LEU A 464 -15.95 3.26 22.73
CA LEU A 464 -15.46 4.61 22.72
C LEU A 464 -16.14 5.17 23.96
N SER A 465 -15.46 5.06 25.08
CA SER A 465 -15.87 5.76 26.27
C SER A 465 -15.64 7.22 25.91
N VAL A 466 -16.71 7.93 25.60
CA VAL A 466 -16.71 9.37 25.60
C VAL A 466 -16.28 9.73 27.02
N GLY A 467 -15.00 10.11 27.15
CA GLY A 467 -14.43 10.55 28.41
C GLY A 467 -15.14 11.79 28.93
N LYS A 468 -14.73 12.28 30.08
CA LYS A 468 -15.19 13.58 30.58
C LYS A 468 -14.91 14.65 29.52
N LYS A 469 -15.85 15.58 29.31
CA LYS A 469 -15.65 16.77 28.48
C LYS A 469 -14.28 17.38 28.83
N THR A 470 -13.44 17.62 27.83
CA THR A 470 -12.14 18.29 28.01
C THR A 470 -12.30 19.72 28.50
N GLY A 471 -13.51 20.28 28.38
CA GLY A 471 -13.80 21.69 28.67
C GLY A 471 -13.38 22.63 27.54
N VAL A 472 -12.67 22.15 26.56
CA VAL A 472 -12.27 22.91 25.36
C VAL A 472 -13.40 22.91 24.36
N LYS A 473 -13.81 24.10 23.90
CA LYS A 473 -14.77 24.24 22.81
C LYS A 473 -14.03 24.03 21.50
N LEU A 474 -14.46 23.02 20.73
CA LEU A 474 -13.98 22.83 19.39
C LEU A 474 -14.32 24.08 18.55
N ARG A 475 -13.33 24.68 17.93
CA ARG A 475 -13.49 25.84 17.05
C ARG A 475 -13.72 25.39 15.62
N ALA A 476 -12.77 24.64 15.07
CA ALA A 476 -12.81 24.20 13.69
C ALA A 476 -11.94 22.99 13.42
N ILE A 477 -12.31 22.26 12.40
CA ILE A 477 -11.49 21.27 11.72
C ILE A 477 -11.34 21.72 10.27
N GLY A 478 -10.11 21.87 9.82
CA GLY A 478 -9.79 22.48 8.55
C GLY A 478 -8.62 21.86 7.80
N ALA A 479 -8.24 22.52 6.73
CA ALA A 479 -7.07 22.22 5.94
C ALA A 479 -6.42 23.51 5.38
N GLU A 480 -5.16 23.39 5.02
CA GLU A 480 -4.44 24.44 4.29
C GLU A 480 -4.78 24.41 2.81
N LEU A 481 -4.95 25.57 2.21
CA LEU A 481 -5.13 25.74 0.77
C LEU A 481 -4.37 26.95 0.24
N ASP A 482 -3.43 26.68 -0.65
CA ASP A 482 -2.73 27.70 -1.40
C ASP A 482 -3.56 28.13 -2.64
N PRO A 483 -3.87 29.42 -2.79
CA PRO A 483 -4.61 29.94 -3.95
C PRO A 483 -3.92 29.75 -5.31
N HIS A 484 -2.64 29.38 -5.35
CA HIS A 484 -1.90 29.16 -6.59
C HIS A 484 -2.55 28.12 -7.54
N PHE A 485 -3.42 27.27 -7.03
CA PHE A 485 -4.14 26.30 -7.86
C PHE A 485 -4.75 26.91 -9.14
N LEU A 486 -5.20 28.14 -9.08
CA LEU A 486 -5.84 28.85 -10.19
C LEU A 486 -5.03 30.01 -10.75
N SER A 487 -3.84 30.28 -10.18
CA SER A 487 -3.01 31.39 -10.61
C SER A 487 -2.45 31.13 -12.02
N GLN A 488 -2.57 32.13 -12.88
CA GLN A 488 -2.00 32.11 -14.23
C GLN A 488 -0.50 32.39 -14.25
N ASN A 489 0.06 32.94 -13.17
CA ASN A 489 1.48 33.21 -13.05
C ASN A 489 2.29 31.93 -12.78
N VAL A 490 1.63 30.90 -12.28
CA VAL A 490 2.21 29.57 -12.18
C VAL A 490 2.06 28.88 -13.52
N THR A 491 3.18 28.47 -14.13
CA THR A 491 3.17 27.75 -15.42
C THR A 491 2.43 26.43 -15.26
N ARG A 492 1.21 26.35 -15.80
CA ARG A 492 0.34 25.18 -15.67
C ARG A 492 0.60 24.18 -16.78
N ASN A 493 1.63 23.38 -16.58
CA ASN A 493 1.91 22.21 -17.43
C ASN A 493 1.25 20.92 -16.90
N ASP A 494 0.46 21.06 -15.87
CA ASP A 494 -0.16 19.96 -15.13
C ASP A 494 -1.45 19.43 -15.79
N GLY A 495 -2.03 20.16 -16.76
CA GLY A 495 -3.29 19.82 -17.42
C GLY A 495 -4.54 20.14 -16.60
N ALA A 496 -4.43 20.81 -15.43
CA ALA A 496 -5.57 21.28 -14.68
C ALA A 496 -6.38 22.31 -15.50
N LYS A 497 -7.70 22.26 -15.37
CA LYS A 497 -8.62 23.17 -16.07
C LYS A 497 -9.36 24.02 -15.05
N ALA A 498 -9.82 25.18 -15.48
CA ALA A 498 -10.57 26.09 -14.61
C ALA A 498 -11.82 25.42 -14.01
N GLU A 499 -12.50 24.61 -14.78
CA GLU A 499 -13.69 23.84 -14.35
C GLU A 499 -13.40 22.80 -13.27
N ASP A 500 -12.15 22.37 -13.12
CA ASP A 500 -11.77 21.40 -12.09
C ASP A 500 -11.88 21.96 -10.68
N TRP A 501 -11.85 23.28 -10.53
CA TRP A 501 -12.13 23.93 -9.26
C TRP A 501 -13.53 23.57 -8.74
N ASP A 502 -14.55 23.83 -9.54
CA ASP A 502 -15.93 23.57 -9.15
C ASP A 502 -16.24 22.06 -9.10
N ARG A 503 -15.78 21.34 -10.09
CA ARG A 503 -16.04 19.90 -10.27
C ARG A 503 -15.39 19.04 -9.19
N ILE A 504 -14.18 19.40 -8.73
CA ILE A 504 -13.38 18.59 -7.81
C ILE A 504 -13.25 19.26 -6.44
N VAL A 505 -12.65 20.47 -6.39
CA VAL A 505 -12.27 21.08 -5.10
C VAL A 505 -13.50 21.47 -4.31
N VAL A 506 -14.37 22.29 -4.90
CA VAL A 506 -15.60 22.80 -4.24
C VAL A 506 -16.49 21.64 -3.78
N LYS A 507 -16.69 20.65 -4.67
CA LYS A 507 -17.48 19.46 -4.37
C LYS A 507 -16.94 18.67 -3.19
N ARG A 508 -15.64 18.37 -3.18
CA ARG A 508 -15.00 17.58 -2.13
C ARG A 508 -14.92 18.31 -0.79
N VAL A 509 -14.64 19.60 -0.80
CA VAL A 509 -14.67 20.42 0.41
C VAL A 509 -16.06 20.39 1.05
N LYS A 510 -17.11 20.48 0.23
CA LYS A 510 -18.49 20.34 0.68
C LYS A 510 -18.80 18.95 1.24
N GLU A 511 -18.37 17.90 0.55
CA GLU A 511 -18.55 16.52 0.99
C GLU A 511 -17.85 16.25 2.32
N MET A 512 -16.64 16.80 2.51
CA MET A 512 -15.89 16.67 3.76
C MET A 512 -16.50 17.46 4.92
N GLY A 513 -17.27 18.52 4.63
CA GLY A 513 -17.83 19.38 5.68
C GLY A 513 -16.76 20.11 6.48
N LEU A 514 -15.68 20.53 5.84
CA LEU A 514 -14.62 21.32 6.48
C LEU A 514 -15.20 22.60 7.08
N GLN A 515 -14.74 22.96 8.26
CA GLN A 515 -15.22 24.13 8.99
C GLN A 515 -14.33 25.35 8.81
N SER A 516 -13.07 25.14 8.46
CA SER A 516 -12.12 26.24 8.22
C SER A 516 -11.13 25.95 7.11
N LEU A 517 -10.60 27.01 6.53
CA LEU A 517 -9.44 26.99 5.65
C LEU A 517 -8.37 27.94 6.19
N ARG A 518 -7.13 27.47 6.21
CA ARG A 518 -5.96 28.31 6.36
C ARG A 518 -5.44 28.64 4.96
N VAL A 519 -5.32 29.90 4.61
CA VAL A 519 -5.10 30.36 3.24
C VAL A 519 -3.87 31.26 3.19
N MET A 520 -2.90 30.85 2.40
CA MET A 520 -1.70 31.62 2.17
C MET A 520 -1.98 32.89 1.34
N VAL A 521 -1.36 34.00 1.70
CA VAL A 521 -1.39 35.25 0.94
C VAL A 521 0.02 35.86 0.92
N MET A 522 0.38 36.51 -0.19
CA MET A 522 1.67 37.17 -0.35
C MET A 522 1.46 38.65 -0.63
N PRO A 523 2.27 39.57 -0.02
CA PRO A 523 2.06 40.99 -0.15
C PRO A 523 2.18 41.52 -1.59
N GLN A 524 3.07 40.94 -2.41
CA GLN A 524 3.25 41.36 -3.80
C GLN A 524 2.01 41.09 -4.69
N TRP A 525 1.03 40.32 -4.24
CA TRP A 525 -0.20 40.04 -5.02
C TRP A 525 -1.10 41.28 -5.13
N TYR A 526 -1.05 42.16 -4.13
CA TYR A 526 -1.92 43.33 -4.05
C TYR A 526 -1.17 44.63 -3.80
N GLU A 527 0.08 44.60 -3.35
CA GLU A 527 0.95 45.75 -3.23
C GLU A 527 2.36 45.42 -3.74
N PRO A 528 2.55 45.31 -5.09
CA PRO A 528 3.84 44.98 -5.68
C PRO A 528 4.90 46.05 -5.52
N LYS A 529 4.48 47.28 -5.23
CA LYS A 529 5.34 48.48 -4.99
C LYS A 529 4.72 49.26 -3.85
N ASN A 530 5.59 49.93 -3.07
CA ASN A 530 5.12 50.83 -2.02
C ASN A 530 4.14 51.87 -2.60
N ASP A 531 3.00 52.05 -1.98
CA ASP A 531 1.96 52.99 -2.40
C ASP A 531 2.34 54.43 -2.11
N ASN A 532 2.99 54.66 -0.93
CA ASN A 532 3.46 55.98 -0.49
C ASN A 532 4.53 55.83 0.61
N PRO A 533 5.30 56.90 0.94
CA PRO A 533 6.33 56.82 1.96
C PRO A 533 5.80 56.98 3.41
N ASP A 534 4.52 57.19 3.59
CA ASP A 534 3.88 57.39 4.91
C ASP A 534 3.00 56.21 5.30
N ALA A 535 3.57 55.23 5.99
CA ALA A 535 2.88 53.99 6.42
C ALA A 535 1.65 54.21 7.33
N SER A 536 1.39 55.48 7.76
CA SER A 536 0.14 55.78 8.48
C SER A 536 -1.08 55.97 7.57
N LYS A 537 -0.90 55.98 6.25
CA LYS A 537 -1.94 56.26 5.26
C LYS A 537 -1.93 55.22 4.12
N ILE A 538 -3.08 54.70 3.79
CA ILE A 538 -3.30 53.83 2.64
C ILE A 538 -3.61 54.71 1.42
N ASP A 539 -2.78 54.68 0.38
CA ASP A 539 -3.17 55.23 -0.92
C ASP A 539 -3.79 54.15 -1.80
N TRP A 540 -5.08 53.99 -1.65
CA TRP A 540 -5.90 52.94 -2.32
C TRP A 540 -5.76 52.89 -3.85
N HIS A 541 -5.30 53.98 -4.50
CA HIS A 541 -5.11 54.03 -5.95
C HIS A 541 -3.88 53.23 -6.42
N ASN A 542 -2.94 52.95 -5.53
CA ASN A 542 -1.70 52.24 -5.85
C ASN A 542 -1.74 50.75 -5.53
N PHE A 543 -2.79 50.30 -4.80
CA PHE A 543 -3.01 48.87 -4.57
C PHE A 543 -3.58 48.15 -5.79
N THR A 544 -3.15 46.91 -6.04
CA THR A 544 -3.48 46.09 -7.23
C THR A 544 -4.36 44.91 -6.85
N PHE A 545 -5.60 45.16 -6.42
CA PHE A 545 -6.53 44.09 -5.98
C PHE A 545 -7.16 43.31 -7.14
N ASN A 546 -6.71 43.46 -8.36
CA ASN A 546 -7.19 42.78 -9.55
C ASN A 546 -6.13 41.86 -10.20
N SER A 547 -5.02 41.59 -9.56
CA SER A 547 -4.02 40.64 -10.02
C SER A 547 -4.60 39.24 -10.19
N VAL A 548 -3.93 38.38 -10.95
CA VAL A 548 -4.39 37.00 -11.16
C VAL A 548 -4.37 36.18 -9.88
N GLU A 549 -3.43 36.45 -8.99
CA GLU A 549 -3.33 35.83 -7.67
C GLU A 549 -4.51 36.28 -6.78
N MET A 550 -4.85 37.57 -6.80
CA MET A 550 -6.04 38.07 -6.09
C MET A 550 -7.33 37.46 -6.63
N GLN A 551 -7.47 37.26 -7.95
CA GLN A 551 -8.63 36.53 -8.51
C GLN A 551 -8.68 35.08 -8.04
N SER A 552 -7.53 34.42 -7.90
CA SER A 552 -7.45 33.07 -7.33
C SER A 552 -7.85 33.05 -5.84
N LEU A 553 -7.40 34.02 -5.07
CA LEU A 553 -7.81 34.18 -3.67
C LEU A 553 -9.32 34.39 -3.55
N TYR A 554 -9.93 35.25 -4.40
CA TYR A 554 -11.38 35.47 -4.36
C TYR A 554 -12.18 34.19 -4.63
N LYS A 555 -11.74 33.33 -5.55
CA LYS A 555 -12.41 32.04 -5.77
C LYS A 555 -12.37 31.12 -4.55
N VAL A 556 -11.29 31.13 -3.80
CA VAL A 556 -11.18 30.39 -2.54
C VAL A 556 -12.15 30.97 -1.50
N LEU A 557 -12.20 32.30 -1.38
CA LEU A 557 -13.07 32.99 -0.43
C LEU A 557 -14.53 32.88 -0.80
N ASP A 558 -14.89 32.88 -2.10
CA ASP A 558 -16.25 32.62 -2.59
C ASP A 558 -16.72 31.23 -2.15
N MET A 559 -15.91 30.19 -2.35
CA MET A 559 -16.21 28.84 -1.89
C MET A 559 -16.38 28.77 -0.37
N ALA A 560 -15.45 29.39 0.37
CA ALA A 560 -15.51 29.37 1.84
C ALA A 560 -16.75 30.11 2.36
N GLN A 561 -17.12 31.23 1.74
CA GLN A 561 -18.32 32.00 2.12
C GLN A 561 -19.60 31.25 1.80
N GLU A 562 -19.72 30.66 0.61
CA GLU A 562 -20.86 29.85 0.21
C GLU A 562 -21.06 28.66 1.15
N GLN A 563 -19.98 27.98 1.51
CA GLN A 563 -20.00 26.80 2.40
C GLN A 563 -19.99 27.13 3.89
N LYS A 564 -20.01 28.43 4.25
CA LYS A 564 -20.01 28.94 5.64
C LYS A 564 -18.80 28.50 6.45
N MET A 565 -17.67 28.41 5.81
CA MET A 565 -16.38 28.09 6.44
C MET A 565 -15.75 29.37 7.02
N GLU A 566 -14.92 29.21 8.06
CA GLU A 566 -14.05 30.28 8.56
C GLU A 566 -12.73 30.26 7.81
N VAL A 567 -12.17 31.42 7.51
CA VAL A 567 -10.88 31.55 6.83
C VAL A 567 -9.88 32.25 7.76
N THR A 568 -8.73 31.61 7.95
CA THR A 568 -7.52 32.20 8.50
C THR A 568 -6.64 32.65 7.35
N LEU A 569 -6.44 33.95 7.16
CA LEU A 569 -5.46 34.49 6.22
C LEU A 569 -4.08 34.48 6.84
N VAL A 570 -3.13 33.89 6.17
CA VAL A 570 -1.72 33.86 6.58
C VAL A 570 -0.91 34.69 5.61
N LEU A 571 -0.35 35.80 6.10
CA LEU A 571 0.63 36.53 5.33
C LEU A 571 1.94 35.77 5.41
N TRP A 572 2.31 35.10 4.34
CA TRP A 572 3.36 34.07 4.35
C TRP A 572 4.74 34.63 4.70
N GLY A 573 5.01 35.83 4.27
CA GLY A 573 6.24 36.58 4.46
C GLY A 573 6.50 37.53 3.28
N ALA A 574 7.47 38.38 3.38
CA ALA A 574 7.86 39.25 2.27
C ALA A 574 8.81 38.51 1.34
N PRO A 575 8.60 38.54 0.01
CA PRO A 575 9.53 37.94 -0.93
C PRO A 575 10.82 38.76 -1.00
N PRO A 576 11.97 38.15 -1.31
CA PRO A 576 13.25 38.85 -1.47
C PRO A 576 13.13 39.94 -2.52
N GLY A 577 13.65 41.13 -2.16
CA GLY A 577 13.62 42.30 -3.02
C GLY A 577 12.31 43.10 -3.01
N HIS A 578 11.31 42.67 -2.27
CA HIS A 578 10.13 43.47 -2.01
C HIS A 578 10.45 44.60 -1.01
N PHE A 579 9.79 45.75 -1.14
CA PHE A 579 10.08 46.91 -0.30
C PHE A 579 9.84 46.68 1.22
N LEU A 580 8.98 45.72 1.55
CA LEU A 580 8.72 45.31 2.93
C LEU A 580 9.89 44.49 3.54
N ALA A 581 10.84 44.03 2.73
CA ALA A 581 11.93 43.17 3.17
C ALA A 581 13.27 43.75 2.73
N GLU A 582 14.27 43.74 3.62
CA GLU A 582 15.60 44.25 3.33
C GLU A 582 16.51 43.12 2.77
N GLY A 583 16.88 43.25 1.49
CA GLY A 583 17.87 42.40 0.85
C GLY A 583 17.36 41.03 0.39
N ASN A 584 18.25 40.29 -0.27
CA ASN A 584 18.02 38.90 -0.68
C ASN A 584 19.10 38.01 -0.04
N TYR A 585 18.69 37.16 0.89
CA TYR A 585 19.60 36.31 1.66
C TYR A 585 19.46 34.83 1.28
N GLY A 586 18.94 34.55 0.09
CA GLY A 586 18.73 33.17 -0.39
C GLY A 586 17.46 32.48 0.15
N ASN A 587 16.66 33.18 0.95
CA ASN A 587 15.37 32.68 1.42
C ASN A 587 14.26 33.16 0.49
N TRP A 588 13.25 32.31 0.25
CA TRP A 588 12.12 32.65 -0.62
C TRP A 588 11.11 33.61 0.06
N VAL A 589 11.12 33.67 1.37
CA VAL A 589 10.42 34.66 2.19
C VAL A 589 11.31 35.16 3.34
N VAL A 590 11.12 36.40 3.77
CA VAL A 590 11.88 37.04 4.87
C VAL A 590 10.95 37.87 5.74
N ALA A 591 11.43 38.20 6.94
CA ALA A 591 10.71 39.06 7.85
C ALA A 591 10.63 40.49 7.31
N PRO A 592 9.57 41.24 7.64
CA PRO A 592 9.51 42.65 7.36
C PRO A 592 10.54 43.42 8.19
N THR A 593 11.11 44.51 7.61
CA THR A 593 12.02 45.40 8.29
C THR A 593 11.33 46.66 8.80
N ASN A 594 10.17 47.00 8.21
CA ASN A 594 9.31 48.08 8.66
C ASN A 594 7.96 47.53 9.11
N TYR A 595 7.71 47.54 10.43
CA TYR A 595 6.48 46.94 10.99
C TYR A 595 5.24 47.83 10.76
N GLU A 596 5.38 49.10 10.64
CA GLU A 596 4.27 50.02 10.31
C GLU A 596 3.77 49.73 8.87
N GLU A 597 4.70 49.67 7.92
CA GLU A 597 4.42 49.36 6.52
C GLU A 597 3.82 47.96 6.37
N TRP A 598 4.37 46.95 7.06
CA TRP A 598 3.83 45.62 7.09
C TRP A 598 2.40 45.56 7.61
N SER A 599 2.14 46.38 8.66
CA SER A 599 0.81 46.43 9.28
C SER A 599 -0.18 47.18 8.41
N GLU A 600 0.25 48.22 7.72
CA GLU A 600 -0.53 48.96 6.74
C GLU A 600 -0.93 48.06 5.56
N ASN A 601 0.03 47.39 4.92
CA ASN A 601 -0.18 46.42 3.86
C ASN A 601 -1.23 45.38 4.22
N PHE A 602 -1.10 44.72 5.40
CA PHE A 602 -2.04 43.70 5.81
C PHE A 602 -3.41 44.26 6.19
N SER A 603 -3.45 45.45 6.81
CA SER A 603 -4.69 46.13 7.10
C SER A 603 -5.45 46.51 5.82
N ALA A 604 -4.73 47.01 4.80
CA ALA A 604 -5.34 47.30 3.49
C ALA A 604 -6.01 46.08 2.86
N LEU A 605 -5.31 44.96 2.84
CA LEU A 605 -5.89 43.70 2.34
C LEU A 605 -7.16 43.33 3.11
N VAL A 606 -7.08 43.28 4.45
CA VAL A 606 -8.23 42.87 5.29
C VAL A 606 -9.41 43.82 5.11
N GLN A 607 -9.16 45.17 5.09
CA GLN A 607 -10.20 46.14 4.81
C GLN A 607 -10.85 45.94 3.43
N HIS A 608 -10.02 45.70 2.40
CA HIS A 608 -10.54 45.42 1.06
C HIS A 608 -11.45 44.18 1.04
N LEU A 609 -11.01 43.09 1.65
CA LEU A 609 -11.80 41.85 1.70
C LEU A 609 -13.10 42.00 2.48
N LEU A 610 -13.05 42.63 3.65
CA LEU A 610 -14.24 42.79 4.51
C LEU A 610 -15.20 43.89 4.03
N ASN A 611 -14.67 45.04 3.63
CA ASN A 611 -15.47 46.22 3.36
C ASN A 611 -15.87 46.34 1.87
N ASN A 612 -15.00 46.01 0.94
CA ASN A 612 -15.23 46.16 -0.49
C ASN A 612 -15.82 44.85 -1.07
N LYS A 613 -15.22 43.71 -0.76
CA LYS A 613 -15.63 42.41 -1.25
C LYS A 613 -16.73 41.73 -0.41
N LYS A 614 -16.92 42.21 0.85
CA LYS A 614 -17.93 41.68 1.78
C LYS A 614 -17.71 40.21 2.19
N TYR A 615 -16.46 39.73 2.23
CA TYR A 615 -16.13 38.36 2.68
C TYR A 615 -16.21 38.27 4.21
N THR A 616 -17.35 37.86 4.71
CA THR A 616 -17.57 37.61 6.15
C THR A 616 -16.95 36.32 6.64
N CYS A 617 -16.51 35.46 5.74
CA CYS A 617 -15.77 34.23 6.04
C CYS A 617 -14.36 34.47 6.56
N VAL A 618 -13.75 35.61 6.25
CA VAL A 618 -12.45 36.01 6.79
C VAL A 618 -12.59 36.32 8.27
N LYS A 619 -12.17 35.39 9.14
CA LYS A 619 -12.34 35.44 10.59
C LYS A 619 -11.05 35.60 11.36
N GLU A 620 -9.98 35.07 10.82
CA GLU A 620 -8.69 35.07 11.49
C GLU A 620 -7.57 35.53 10.58
N ILE A 621 -6.53 36.07 11.19
CA ILE A 621 -5.28 36.42 10.52
C ILE A 621 -4.08 35.90 11.30
N THR A 622 -3.05 35.52 10.55
CA THR A 622 -1.71 35.21 11.04
C THR A 622 -0.71 36.07 10.30
N PRO A 623 0.07 36.90 11.01
CA PRO A 623 0.87 37.95 10.37
C PRO A 623 2.12 37.44 9.63
N ILE A 624 2.58 36.22 9.91
CA ILE A 624 3.68 35.56 9.20
C ILE A 624 3.69 34.06 9.54
N ASN A 625 3.97 33.22 8.55
CA ASN A 625 4.10 31.79 8.71
C ASN A 625 5.40 31.39 9.39
N GLU A 626 5.33 30.50 10.39
CA GLU A 626 6.46 29.85 11.08
C GLU A 626 7.60 30.87 11.43
N PRO A 627 7.32 31.87 12.24
CA PRO A 627 8.28 32.95 12.50
C PRO A 627 9.56 32.48 13.23
N ASP A 628 9.52 31.38 13.94
CA ASP A 628 10.68 30.75 14.56
C ASP A 628 11.64 30.11 13.52
N TRP A 629 11.17 29.92 12.32
CA TRP A 629 11.91 29.36 11.18
C TRP A 629 12.14 30.41 10.08
N SER A 630 11.10 31.12 9.67
CA SER A 630 11.10 32.03 8.52
C SER A 630 11.39 33.50 8.85
N TYR A 631 11.36 33.86 10.14
CA TYR A 631 11.60 35.28 10.57
C TYR A 631 13.09 35.61 10.53
N ILE A 632 13.56 35.93 9.33
CA ILE A 632 14.97 36.19 9.03
C ILE A 632 15.15 37.68 8.76
N ILE A 633 15.98 38.36 9.56
CA ILE A 633 16.40 39.74 9.33
C ILE A 633 17.89 39.76 8.98
N LYS A 634 18.23 40.35 7.83
CA LYS A 634 19.62 40.45 7.34
C LYS A 634 20.37 39.12 7.35
N GLY A 635 19.68 38.03 6.93
CA GLY A 635 20.25 36.67 6.82
C GLY A 635 20.43 35.95 8.16
N LYS A 636 19.86 36.45 9.26
CA LYS A 636 19.93 35.82 10.58
C LYS A 636 18.55 35.65 11.16
N ALA A 637 18.34 34.56 11.87
CA ALA A 637 17.11 34.37 12.64
C ALA A 637 16.92 35.53 13.62
N ALA A 638 15.75 36.17 13.55
CA ALA A 638 15.41 37.27 14.44
C ALA A 638 15.02 36.72 15.84
N PRO A 639 15.30 37.50 16.89
CA PRO A 639 14.79 37.19 18.22
C PRO A 639 13.25 37.13 18.26
N THR A 640 12.68 36.28 19.09
CA THR A 640 11.21 36.20 19.30
C THR A 640 10.61 37.56 19.73
N ALA A 641 11.41 38.41 20.37
CA ALA A 641 10.98 39.75 20.76
C ALA A 641 10.59 40.65 19.56
N ASP A 642 11.26 40.48 18.40
CA ASP A 642 10.96 41.25 17.19
C ASP A 642 9.60 40.82 16.60
N TYR A 643 9.29 39.52 16.57
CA TYR A 643 7.98 39.04 16.20
C TYR A 643 6.87 39.56 17.13
N ILE A 644 7.12 39.52 18.44
CA ILE A 644 6.20 40.06 19.44
C ILE A 644 5.93 41.55 19.19
N GLU A 645 6.95 42.32 18.91
CA GLU A 645 6.79 43.75 18.63
C GLU A 645 6.03 44.02 17.34
N MET A 646 6.34 43.30 16.27
CA MET A 646 5.57 43.34 15.02
C MET A 646 4.06 43.06 15.25
N CYS A 647 3.72 42.06 16.02
CA CYS A 647 2.33 41.75 16.33
C CYS A 647 1.62 42.86 17.12
N LYS A 648 2.34 43.59 18.00
CA LYS A 648 1.79 44.73 18.73
C LYS A 648 1.53 45.90 17.83
N VAL A 649 2.45 46.19 16.89
CA VAL A 649 2.28 47.22 15.88
C VAL A 649 1.06 46.94 15.03
N LEU A 650 0.92 45.67 14.56
CA LEU A 650 -0.25 45.22 13.79
C LEU A 650 -1.57 45.39 14.59
N ASP A 651 -1.60 44.99 15.85
CA ASP A 651 -2.78 45.14 16.72
C ASP A 651 -3.19 46.62 16.90
N ARG A 652 -2.20 47.49 17.10
CA ARG A 652 -2.42 48.93 17.15
C ARG A 652 -3.05 49.44 15.84
N ARG A 653 -2.42 49.14 14.68
CA ARG A 653 -2.90 49.56 13.36
C ARG A 653 -4.34 49.06 13.08
N PHE A 654 -4.66 47.83 13.39
CA PHE A 654 -5.99 47.28 13.16
C PHE A 654 -7.04 47.93 14.06
N LYS A 655 -6.66 48.40 15.26
CA LYS A 655 -7.51 49.23 16.14
C LYS A 655 -7.76 50.61 15.55
N GLU A 656 -6.70 51.29 15.07
CA GLU A 656 -6.76 52.59 14.42
C GLU A 656 -7.64 52.57 13.19
N ASP A 657 -7.52 51.52 12.37
CA ASP A 657 -8.33 51.32 11.16
C ASP A 657 -9.77 50.77 11.42
N GLY A 658 -10.12 50.50 12.67
CA GLY A 658 -11.46 50.09 13.07
C GLY A 658 -11.84 48.67 12.63
N ILE A 659 -10.88 47.81 12.35
CA ILE A 659 -11.11 46.40 11.89
C ILE A 659 -10.70 45.34 12.91
N ARG A 660 -10.04 45.70 13.99
CA ARG A 660 -9.52 44.78 15.00
C ARG A 660 -10.61 43.88 15.62
N ASN A 661 -11.81 44.38 15.78
CA ASN A 661 -12.95 43.64 16.31
C ASN A 661 -13.69 42.76 15.28
N LYS A 662 -13.28 42.83 14.02
CA LYS A 662 -13.86 42.03 12.92
C LYS A 662 -13.10 40.75 12.65
N VAL A 663 -11.84 40.67 13.07
CA VAL A 663 -10.98 39.52 12.87
C VAL A 663 -10.23 39.15 14.14
N HIS A 664 -9.98 37.87 14.32
CA HIS A 664 -9.18 37.32 15.41
C HIS A 664 -7.70 37.23 14.99
N PHE A 665 -6.81 37.44 15.94
CA PHE A 665 -5.38 37.25 15.74
C PHE A 665 -5.01 35.85 16.23
N SER A 666 -4.62 34.97 15.30
CA SER A 666 -4.07 33.64 15.52
C SER A 666 -2.55 33.73 15.49
N LEU A 667 -1.93 33.73 16.67
CA LEU A 667 -0.52 34.14 16.84
C LEU A 667 0.34 32.99 17.37
N SER A 668 1.62 33.19 17.32
CA SER A 668 2.73 32.29 17.44
C SER A 668 3.02 31.58 16.11
N ASP A 669 2.10 30.78 15.59
CA ASP A 669 2.24 30.07 14.29
C ASP A 669 3.58 29.33 14.15
N ASN A 670 4.13 28.84 15.28
CA ASN A 670 5.49 28.34 15.38
C ASN A 670 5.57 26.85 15.09
N SER A 671 6.71 26.45 14.51
CA SER A 671 7.05 25.02 14.30
C SER A 671 8.01 24.48 15.38
N ASP A 672 8.59 25.35 16.22
CA ASP A 672 9.71 25.06 17.13
C ASP A 672 10.90 24.35 16.42
N GLY A 673 11.07 24.64 15.13
CA GLY A 673 12.09 24.01 14.29
C GLY A 673 11.99 22.49 14.22
N GLY A 674 10.79 21.95 14.43
CA GLY A 674 10.56 20.51 14.52
C GLY A 674 11.09 19.83 15.78
N THR A 675 11.50 20.59 16.80
CA THR A 675 12.12 20.06 18.04
C THR A 675 11.12 19.76 19.17
N GLY A 676 9.91 20.29 19.07
CA GLY A 676 8.87 20.13 20.09
C GLY A 676 9.22 20.78 21.44
N THR A 677 10.00 21.87 21.46
CA THR A 677 10.50 22.46 22.70
C THR A 677 9.54 23.43 23.38
N HIS A 678 8.48 23.88 22.73
CA HIS A 678 7.49 24.87 23.20
C HIS A 678 8.05 26.24 23.60
N LYS A 679 9.31 26.52 23.35
CA LYS A 679 9.97 27.75 23.83
C LYS A 679 9.44 28.99 23.15
N TYR A 680 9.19 28.90 21.83
CA TYR A 680 8.67 30.02 21.06
C TYR A 680 7.25 30.37 21.50
N LEU A 681 6.38 29.40 21.60
CA LEU A 681 5.02 29.56 22.10
C LEU A 681 5.01 30.15 23.52
N ALA A 682 5.86 29.66 24.42
CA ALA A 682 5.97 30.19 25.78
C ALA A 682 6.36 31.66 25.84
N ALA A 683 7.25 32.13 24.96
CA ALA A 683 7.59 33.55 24.84
C ALA A 683 6.41 34.35 24.26
N CYS A 684 5.73 33.82 23.24
CA CYS A 684 4.58 34.46 22.61
C CYS A 684 3.39 34.58 23.58
N THR A 685 3.05 33.53 24.31
CA THR A 685 1.96 33.59 25.32
C THR A 685 2.22 34.66 26.38
N LYS A 686 3.47 34.80 26.81
CA LYS A 686 3.85 35.84 27.76
C LYS A 686 3.80 37.26 27.14
N GLY A 687 4.30 37.43 25.90
CA GLY A 687 4.44 38.74 25.27
C GLY A 687 3.18 39.27 24.58
N LEU A 688 2.25 38.39 24.20
CA LEU A 688 1.09 38.67 23.35
C LEU A 688 -0.26 38.29 24.01
N ALA A 689 -0.31 38.06 25.31
CA ALA A 689 -1.52 37.70 26.06
C ALA A 689 -2.72 38.63 25.78
N ASN A 690 -2.47 39.95 25.63
CA ASN A 690 -3.49 40.96 25.39
C ASN A 690 -3.70 41.26 23.88
N VAL A 691 -2.95 40.62 23.00
CA VAL A 691 -2.99 40.83 21.56
C VAL A 691 -3.63 39.62 20.86
N ALA A 692 -3.20 38.42 21.20
CA ALA A 692 -3.71 37.20 20.63
C ALA A 692 -5.18 36.91 21.02
N ASP A 693 -5.96 36.41 20.08
CA ASP A 693 -7.27 35.83 20.36
C ASP A 693 -7.17 34.28 20.51
N VAL A 694 -6.24 33.70 19.79
CA VAL A 694 -5.87 32.29 19.86
C VAL A 694 -4.37 32.16 19.63
N PHE A 695 -3.75 31.17 20.27
CA PHE A 695 -2.38 30.77 19.93
C PHE A 695 -2.40 29.55 19.06
N ASN A 696 -1.48 29.45 18.11
CA ASN A 696 -1.35 28.30 17.25
C ASN A 696 0.10 27.82 17.11
N SER A 697 0.25 26.54 16.81
CA SER A 697 1.54 25.91 16.51
C SER A 697 1.38 24.87 15.41
N HIS A 698 2.49 24.52 14.75
CA HIS A 698 2.55 23.48 13.74
C HIS A 698 3.23 22.24 14.31
N THR A 699 2.89 21.06 13.76
CA THR A 699 3.55 19.82 14.16
C THR A 699 3.68 18.82 13.02
N TYR A 700 4.93 18.39 12.81
CA TYR A 700 5.32 17.36 11.85
C TYR A 700 6.24 16.30 12.49
N ILE A 701 6.28 16.25 13.84
CA ILE A 701 7.24 15.41 14.58
C ILE A 701 6.75 13.99 14.84
N PHE A 702 5.47 13.68 14.56
CA PHE A 702 4.86 12.41 14.89
C PHE A 702 4.86 11.44 13.71
N GLY A 703 5.30 10.20 13.96
CA GLY A 703 5.34 9.12 12.98
C GLY A 703 4.60 7.87 13.44
N TYR A 704 4.72 6.80 12.67
CA TYR A 704 4.04 5.52 12.93
C TYR A 704 4.38 4.96 14.31
N GLU A 705 5.64 5.07 14.72
CA GLU A 705 6.15 4.52 15.99
C GLU A 705 5.94 5.47 17.17
N THR A 706 5.43 6.68 16.95
CA THR A 706 5.23 7.63 18.03
C THR A 706 4.10 7.16 18.95
N PRO A 707 4.33 6.97 20.28
CA PRO A 707 3.27 6.62 21.21
C PRO A 707 2.18 7.70 21.28
N ASN A 708 0.92 7.29 21.50
CA ASN A 708 -0.17 8.25 21.71
C ASN A 708 0.08 9.18 22.89
N SER A 709 0.70 8.70 23.97
CA SER A 709 1.09 9.53 25.12
C SER A 709 1.99 10.69 24.72
N THR A 710 2.93 10.49 23.81
CA THR A 710 3.82 11.55 23.33
C THR A 710 3.06 12.65 22.61
N ILE A 711 2.09 12.30 21.77
CA ILE A 711 1.22 13.26 21.06
C ILE A 711 0.36 14.03 22.08
N LEU A 712 -0.25 13.32 23.01
CA LEU A 712 -1.06 13.90 24.08
C LEU A 712 -0.26 14.86 24.95
N ASP A 713 0.93 14.46 25.39
CA ASP A 713 1.76 15.27 26.28
C ASP A 713 2.32 16.51 25.61
N TRP A 714 2.66 16.42 24.33
CA TRP A 714 3.10 17.58 23.54
C TRP A 714 2.00 18.64 23.47
N GLU A 715 0.78 18.24 23.11
CA GLU A 715 -0.32 19.22 22.98
C GLU A 715 -0.83 19.72 24.35
N LYS A 716 -0.82 18.88 25.37
CA LYS A 716 -1.17 19.35 26.74
C LYS A 716 -0.29 20.50 27.18
N GLN A 717 1.00 20.47 26.89
CA GLN A 717 1.92 21.54 27.22
C GLN A 717 1.56 22.83 26.45
N ASN A 718 1.28 22.74 25.16
CA ASN A 718 0.84 23.88 24.35
C ASN A 718 -0.47 24.48 24.85
N SER A 719 -1.47 23.63 25.09
CA SER A 719 -2.77 24.03 25.62
C SER A 719 -2.66 24.65 27.02
N GLN A 720 -1.75 24.17 27.86
CA GLN A 720 -1.47 24.75 29.18
C GLN A 720 -0.83 26.13 29.07
N LEU A 721 0.10 26.33 28.17
CA LEU A 721 0.72 27.66 27.91
C LEU A 721 -0.35 28.65 27.45
N ALA A 722 -1.18 28.32 26.50
CA ALA A 722 -2.24 29.18 26.01
C ALA A 722 -3.29 29.45 27.09
N SER A 723 -3.75 28.42 27.80
CA SER A 723 -4.75 28.57 28.87
C SER A 723 -4.25 29.35 30.09
N SER A 724 -2.94 29.37 30.34
CA SER A 724 -2.34 30.18 31.43
C SER A 724 -2.59 31.68 31.26
N VAL A 725 -2.87 32.12 30.03
CA VAL A 725 -3.23 33.51 29.68
C VAL A 725 -4.69 33.65 29.22
N GLY A 726 -5.52 32.62 29.48
CA GLY A 726 -6.96 32.63 29.17
C GLY A 726 -7.29 32.48 27.69
N LYS A 727 -6.40 31.85 26.90
CA LYS A 727 -6.56 31.65 25.47
C LYS A 727 -6.61 30.16 25.12
N ALA A 728 -7.21 29.83 23.96
CA ALA A 728 -7.17 28.49 23.39
C ALA A 728 -5.90 28.27 22.56
N HIS A 729 -5.52 27.01 22.42
CA HIS A 729 -4.50 26.59 21.47
C HIS A 729 -5.15 25.92 20.25
N PHE A 730 -4.63 26.19 19.06
CA PHE A 730 -5.07 25.63 17.78
C PHE A 730 -3.87 25.01 17.07
N ILE A 731 -4.07 23.97 16.29
CA ILE A 731 -3.02 23.40 15.45
C ILE A 731 -3.18 23.96 14.04
N GLY A 732 -2.34 24.97 13.74
CA GLY A 732 -2.38 25.69 12.45
C GLY A 732 -2.00 24.82 11.27
N GLU A 733 -1.05 23.91 11.49
CA GLU A 733 -0.67 22.88 10.53
C GLU A 733 -0.31 21.57 11.23
N PHE A 734 -0.71 20.45 10.66
CA PHE A 734 -0.17 19.16 11.07
C PHE A 734 -0.01 18.19 9.90
N GLY A 735 0.95 17.30 10.05
CA GLY A 735 1.25 16.19 9.15
C GLY A 735 2.10 15.13 9.86
N GLY A 736 2.61 14.14 9.13
CA GLY A 736 3.55 13.16 9.67
C GLY A 736 4.99 13.67 9.65
N ASN A 737 5.86 13.03 10.45
CA ASN A 737 7.28 13.40 10.57
C ASN A 737 8.08 13.26 9.26
N GLN A 738 7.53 12.65 8.24
CA GLN A 738 8.14 12.54 6.90
C GLN A 738 7.76 13.68 5.96
N CYS A 739 6.97 14.66 6.43
CA CYS A 739 6.55 15.82 5.63
C CYS A 739 7.66 16.82 5.39
N VAL A 740 8.62 16.94 6.30
CA VAL A 740 9.61 18.00 6.28
C VAL A 740 10.58 17.83 5.11
N GLY A 741 10.62 18.81 4.21
CA GLY A 741 11.56 18.87 3.09
C GLY A 741 11.30 17.90 1.93
N ALA A 742 10.17 17.20 1.91
CA ALA A 742 9.87 16.24 0.85
C ALA A 742 8.80 16.77 -0.12
N THR A 743 9.10 16.71 -1.41
CA THR A 743 8.11 16.94 -2.48
C THR A 743 7.06 15.84 -2.56
N ARG A 744 7.43 14.63 -2.13
CA ARG A 744 6.55 13.48 -2.00
C ARG A 744 6.99 12.59 -0.84
N GLN A 745 6.04 12.15 -0.03
CA GLN A 745 6.28 11.14 1.00
C GLN A 745 6.06 9.75 0.44
N LYS A 746 6.93 8.79 0.80
CA LYS A 746 6.85 7.41 0.29
C LYS A 746 5.52 6.72 0.64
N ASP A 747 4.93 7.08 1.77
CA ASP A 747 3.74 6.47 2.34
C ASP A 747 2.44 7.24 2.07
N ILE A 748 2.51 8.35 1.32
CA ILE A 748 1.37 9.29 1.15
C ILE A 748 0.11 8.61 0.57
N ASP A 749 0.29 7.57 -0.22
CA ASP A 749 -0.79 6.84 -0.88
C ASP A 749 -1.19 5.56 -0.10
N LEU A 750 -0.58 5.27 1.06
CA LEU A 750 -0.87 4.07 1.85
C LEU A 750 -2.02 4.28 2.84
N TYR A 751 -2.79 3.22 3.09
CA TYR A 751 -3.87 3.21 4.09
C TYR A 751 -3.39 3.61 5.48
N GLU A 752 -2.23 3.12 5.88
CA GLU A 752 -1.58 3.40 7.17
C GLU A 752 -1.37 4.90 7.38
N ARG A 753 -1.15 5.65 6.30
CA ARG A 753 -1.04 7.12 6.37
C ARG A 753 -2.34 7.78 6.80
N GLY A 754 -3.48 7.31 6.28
CA GLY A 754 -4.79 7.78 6.73
C GLY A 754 -5.03 7.50 8.21
N VAL A 755 -4.68 6.30 8.67
CA VAL A 755 -4.74 5.91 10.09
C VAL A 755 -3.85 6.79 10.95
N LEU A 756 -2.61 7.06 10.52
CA LEU A 756 -1.66 7.95 11.23
C LEU A 756 -2.24 9.36 11.39
N MET A 757 -2.77 9.94 10.31
CA MET A 757 -3.34 11.30 10.35
C MET A 757 -4.54 11.37 11.29
N THR A 758 -5.44 10.38 11.23
CA THR A 758 -6.57 10.27 12.18
C THR A 758 -6.09 10.17 13.63
N ARG A 759 -5.09 9.33 13.89
CA ARG A 759 -4.53 9.12 15.22
C ARG A 759 -3.91 10.41 15.77
N ILE A 760 -3.16 11.14 14.96
CA ILE A 760 -2.56 12.42 15.36
C ILE A 760 -3.66 13.43 15.70
N ALA A 761 -4.62 13.65 14.79
CA ALA A 761 -5.69 14.63 14.98
C ALA A 761 -6.53 14.34 16.25
N ILE A 762 -6.95 13.08 16.46
CA ILE A 762 -7.73 12.69 17.65
C ILE A 762 -6.95 12.91 18.94
N ASN A 763 -5.65 12.59 18.97
CA ASN A 763 -4.84 12.78 20.18
C ASN A 763 -4.60 14.25 20.47
N LEU A 764 -4.36 15.09 19.45
CA LEU A 764 -4.24 16.54 19.62
C LEU A 764 -5.52 17.17 20.19
N LEU A 765 -6.68 16.80 19.64
CA LEU A 765 -7.99 17.29 20.13
C LEU A 765 -8.28 16.80 21.57
N ASN A 766 -7.98 15.54 21.88
CA ASN A 766 -8.13 14.98 23.22
C ASN A 766 -7.21 15.62 24.25
N ALA A 767 -6.06 16.14 23.82
CA ALA A 767 -5.09 16.80 24.70
C ALA A 767 -5.41 18.27 25.00
N GLY A 768 -6.37 18.87 24.27
CA GLY A 768 -6.82 20.24 24.54
C GLY A 768 -6.75 21.20 23.35
N ALA A 769 -6.30 20.75 22.18
CA ALA A 769 -6.37 21.59 20.98
C ALA A 769 -7.82 21.98 20.67
N SER A 770 -8.04 23.28 20.39
CA SER A 770 -9.35 23.80 20.03
C SER A 770 -9.73 23.52 18.57
N GLY A 771 -8.83 22.93 17.79
CA GLY A 771 -9.03 22.53 16.42
C GLY A 771 -7.71 22.19 15.74
N VAL A 772 -7.82 21.70 14.52
CA VAL A 772 -6.66 21.26 13.72
C VAL A 772 -6.85 21.63 12.24
N SER A 773 -5.76 21.97 11.56
CA SER A 773 -5.71 22.21 10.12
C SER A 773 -4.69 21.26 9.47
N TYR A 774 -5.15 20.43 8.53
CA TYR A 774 -4.29 19.47 7.84
C TYR A 774 -3.46 20.14 6.73
N TRP A 775 -2.20 19.84 6.63
CA TRP A 775 -1.32 20.24 5.53
C TRP A 775 -1.19 19.09 4.53
N SER A 776 -1.77 19.18 3.30
CA SER A 776 -2.57 20.26 2.74
C SER A 776 -3.86 19.70 2.09
N LEU A 777 -4.79 20.55 1.72
CA LEU A 777 -6.05 20.15 1.09
C LEU A 777 -5.80 19.49 -0.27
N ILE A 778 -4.97 20.10 -1.10
CA ILE A 778 -4.61 19.63 -2.43
C ILE A 778 -3.09 19.55 -2.59
N ASP A 779 -2.61 18.79 -3.56
CA ASP A 779 -1.22 18.91 -4.02
C ASP A 779 -0.99 20.32 -4.54
N GLN A 780 0.13 20.92 -4.13
CA GLN A 780 0.40 22.32 -4.43
C GLN A 780 1.45 22.45 -5.53
N TYR A 781 1.16 23.28 -6.52
CA TYR A 781 2.03 23.54 -7.65
C TYR A 781 2.63 24.95 -7.55
N TYR A 782 3.94 25.03 -7.31
CA TYR A 782 4.67 26.29 -7.09
C TYR A 782 5.36 26.84 -8.36
N GLY A 783 5.24 26.17 -9.51
CA GLY A 783 5.84 26.60 -10.77
C GLY A 783 7.30 26.19 -10.96
N LYS A 784 7.92 26.74 -12.01
CA LYS A 784 9.30 26.37 -12.41
C LYS A 784 10.37 26.82 -11.43
N ASP A 785 10.09 27.85 -10.65
CA ASP A 785 11.06 28.51 -9.79
C ASP A 785 11.03 27.99 -8.35
N ALA A 786 10.17 27.02 -8.06
CA ALA A 786 10.18 26.36 -6.78
C ALA A 786 11.34 25.35 -6.70
N ASP A 787 12.07 25.34 -5.61
CA ASP A 787 13.26 24.49 -5.35
C ASP A 787 12.99 22.97 -5.47
N TYR A 788 11.75 22.59 -5.65
CA TYR A 788 11.26 21.20 -5.58
C TYR A 788 10.65 20.68 -6.90
N GLY A 789 11.00 21.26 -8.03
CA GLY A 789 10.55 20.74 -9.31
C GLY A 789 9.04 20.77 -9.50
N ALA A 790 8.38 21.81 -9.01
CA ALA A 790 7.04 22.23 -9.37
C ALA A 790 5.85 21.67 -8.54
N MET A 791 5.88 20.44 -8.02
CA MET A 791 4.70 19.86 -7.34
C MET A 791 5.02 19.33 -5.94
N GLN A 792 4.36 19.87 -4.93
CA GLN A 792 4.36 19.33 -3.57
C GLN A 792 3.17 18.37 -3.39
N GLN A 793 3.47 17.08 -3.29
CA GLN A 793 2.45 16.01 -3.28
C GLN A 793 2.07 15.61 -1.85
N LEU A 794 1.38 16.49 -1.15
CA LEU A 794 0.95 16.31 0.25
C LEU A 794 -0.57 16.42 0.44
N GLY A 795 -1.32 16.66 -0.64
CA GLY A 795 -2.76 16.88 -0.63
C GLY A 795 -3.57 15.64 -0.29
N LEU A 796 -4.84 15.86 0.06
CA LEU A 796 -5.83 14.82 0.32
C LEU A 796 -6.22 14.04 -0.93
N TRP A 797 -5.90 14.54 -2.11
CA TRP A 797 -6.02 13.86 -3.39
C TRP A 797 -4.88 14.23 -4.33
N LYS A 798 -4.68 13.41 -5.34
CA LYS A 798 -3.66 13.62 -6.35
C LYS A 798 -4.06 14.78 -7.25
N TYR A 799 -3.06 15.54 -7.67
CA TYR A 799 -3.23 16.58 -8.69
C TYR A 799 -3.22 15.96 -10.10
N VAL A 800 -3.38 16.79 -11.12
CA VAL A 800 -3.53 16.32 -12.49
C VAL A 800 -2.22 15.85 -13.12
N LYS A 801 -2.34 15.02 -13.98
CA LYS A 801 -1.68 14.16 -14.92
C LYS A 801 -0.34 14.59 -15.54
N LYS A 802 -0.20 15.80 -16.05
CA LYS A 802 0.95 16.20 -16.88
C LYS A 802 2.22 16.54 -16.12
N THR A 803 2.11 16.84 -14.86
CA THR A 803 3.25 17.22 -14.01
C THR A 803 4.16 16.04 -13.68
N TYR A 804 3.69 14.86 -13.93
CA TYR A 804 4.41 13.62 -13.73
C TYR A 804 4.96 13.08 -15.06
N ALA A 805 5.43 13.97 -15.94
CA ALA A 805 5.90 13.60 -17.28
C ALA A 805 7.05 12.58 -17.29
N SER A 806 7.74 12.39 -16.15
CA SER A 806 8.71 11.32 -15.93
C SER A 806 8.06 9.99 -15.53
N GLU A 807 6.75 9.99 -15.25
CA GLU A 807 6.00 8.81 -14.87
C GLU A 807 4.90 8.53 -15.90
N PRO A 808 5.10 7.62 -16.86
CA PRO A 808 4.17 7.33 -17.96
C PRO A 808 2.81 6.79 -17.51
N TYR A 809 2.68 6.38 -16.24
CA TYR A 809 1.43 5.87 -15.65
C TYR A 809 0.25 6.80 -15.70
N TYR A 810 0.51 8.09 -15.74
CA TYR A 810 -0.56 9.08 -15.67
C TYR A 810 -1.15 9.40 -17.03
N ASN A 811 -0.54 8.93 -18.12
CA ASN A 811 -1.03 9.23 -19.47
C ASN A 811 -2.34 8.52 -19.83
N ASP A 812 -2.68 7.41 -19.18
CA ASP A 812 -3.91 6.65 -19.46
C ASP A 812 -4.97 6.75 -18.35
N ILE A 813 -4.65 7.43 -17.24
CA ILE A 813 -5.61 7.63 -16.17
C ILE A 813 -6.54 8.79 -16.56
N LYS A 814 -7.71 8.48 -17.04
CA LYS A 814 -8.86 9.39 -17.10
C LYS A 814 -9.37 9.75 -15.70
N SER A 815 -8.77 9.23 -14.65
CA SER A 815 -9.20 9.47 -13.29
C SER A 815 -8.66 10.81 -12.85
N ASP A 816 -9.45 11.57 -12.68
CA ASP A 816 -9.67 12.78 -12.03
C ASP A 816 -9.22 12.69 -10.58
N TYR A 817 -8.03 13.22 -10.24
CA TYR A 817 -7.77 13.58 -8.87
C TYR A 817 -8.11 12.47 -7.85
N GLU A 818 -7.53 11.28 -8.01
CA GLU A 818 -7.73 10.15 -7.11
C GLU A 818 -7.54 10.56 -5.64
N VAL A 819 -8.51 10.25 -4.78
CA VAL A 819 -8.41 10.55 -3.35
C VAL A 819 -7.40 9.65 -2.66
N ARG A 820 -6.74 10.19 -1.65
CA ARG A 820 -5.81 9.46 -0.80
C ARG A 820 -6.48 8.98 0.49
N PRO A 821 -5.91 8.02 1.21
CA PRO A 821 -6.47 7.55 2.48
C PRO A 821 -6.73 8.64 3.52
N GLN A 822 -5.94 9.69 3.52
CA GLN A 822 -6.12 10.86 4.40
C GLN A 822 -7.43 11.61 4.14
N TYR A 823 -7.95 11.58 2.92
CA TYR A 823 -9.25 12.14 2.60
C TYR A 823 -10.37 11.50 3.43
N TYR A 824 -10.36 10.17 3.51
CA TYR A 824 -11.33 9.44 4.32
C TYR A 824 -11.14 9.66 5.83
N ALA A 825 -9.88 9.85 6.25
CA ALA A 825 -9.58 10.25 7.62
C ALA A 825 -10.21 11.61 7.95
N CYS A 826 -10.07 12.59 7.07
CA CYS A 826 -10.69 13.91 7.22
C CYS A 826 -12.22 13.81 7.25
N LEU A 827 -12.84 13.02 6.38
CA LEU A 827 -14.28 12.76 6.43
C LEU A 827 -14.76 12.22 7.78
N LEU A 828 -13.95 11.36 8.42
CA LEU A 828 -14.31 10.74 9.70
C LEU A 828 -14.40 11.77 10.82
N TYR A 829 -13.41 12.66 10.96
CA TYR A 829 -13.39 13.60 12.07
C TYR A 829 -14.05 14.97 11.76
N THR A 830 -14.45 15.22 10.51
CA THR A 830 -15.26 16.40 10.15
C THR A 830 -16.76 16.11 10.14
N SER A 831 -17.17 14.83 10.13
CA SER A 831 -18.57 14.46 10.15
C SER A 831 -19.25 14.83 11.47
N PRO A 832 -20.34 15.62 11.48
CA PRO A 832 -20.98 16.06 12.73
C PRO A 832 -21.76 14.96 13.46
N SER A 833 -21.91 13.80 12.85
CA SER A 833 -22.56 12.61 13.43
C SER A 833 -22.00 11.37 12.77
N PRO A 834 -21.71 10.27 13.50
CA PRO A 834 -21.59 8.98 12.90
C PRO A 834 -22.91 8.69 12.20
N ARG A 835 -22.97 8.90 10.89
CA ARG A 835 -24.12 8.42 10.12
C ARG A 835 -24.03 6.91 10.09
N ASP A 836 -25.14 6.30 10.42
CA ASP A 836 -25.45 4.88 10.53
C ASP A 836 -24.74 3.96 9.51
#